data_8d344e0e8434bcb226d07fb5a09a4b23
#
_entry.id   8d344e0e8434bcb226d07fb5a09a4b23
#
_cell.length_a   1.000
_cell.length_b   1.000
_cell.length_c   1.000
_cell.angle_alpha   90.00
_cell.angle_beta   90.00
_cell.angle_gamma   90.00
#
_symmetry.space_group_name_H-M   'P 1'
#
loop_
_entity.id
_entity.type
_entity.pdbx_description
1 polymer ?
#
loop_
_entity_poly.entity_id
_entity_poly.type
_entity_poly.pdbx_seq_one_letter_code
_entity_poly.pdbx_strand_id
1 'polypeptide(L)'
;MKLLLRRYSVILALLIFWGPQYGYSQAAPVVQKIEVKHVGPAAVSDELIRANIRVKIGDPLNKNSVNDDVRNLYGTGFFYNIRVAEERLTDGVKLIYVVQGKPVLTDVRITGNKKYSDKKIKKKITSEIGQPLDERKLFSDAQEIKEMYQKAGYQKTEVKYNLSINESSGRGTATFEVTEAPKVKIKSVEFVGATAFSEKKLRKEIKTRKRWAFSWLTGSGILKEEQFEDDKQRLADFYREEGYIDFRINDIKIEYPEDKWMVITFDVFEGSKYQVGAVSVKGNQVFETKEIDSALNMKSGETFTPSGLDDDTSAIRDMYGTKGYIDTRVDARKAPNIQTGNMDLGYEIDEGDQAFIEKIEIRGNTKTKDKVIRRELAVSPGEVFDMVSVRRSRERLEGLNYFQKVDATPEPTDIPDRRNLVINVEEKNTGNISLGAGFSTIDNVVGFVEVTQGNFDLFNPPYFTGGGQKARLRATVGSRRQDYLMSFVEPWFLDRKLALGVDLYHRRTSFQSTLYDQRQTGGSVSLEKALWSDFWRGRLSYTLEDVGITDVNTALVSPELASEAGTEIVSKVGFGLTYDARRGGLVPSSGHRVEFISELAGGPWGGEADFYRLEMRGSQYFRGFAEGHTWEILGRLGTIQAYSGDSVTLFNRYFLGGPRTLRGYRFARVSPRDSFGEHFGGNTYWFGSVEYSIPIIERLRFATFYDVGNVYSSSFSFNPNTSKGEQLIQDNVGIGLRLNIPQLGPLRLDYGFPIQHDLNNGSGGRFNFDVGFTRDF
;
A
#
# COMPACT_ATOMS: atom_id res chain seq x y z
N MET A 1 -13.46 -50.21 -40.05
CA MET A 1 -14.05 -51.04 -41.11
C MET A 1 -12.92 -51.79 -41.79
N LYS A 2 -12.95 -53.14 -41.56
CA LYS A 2 -12.42 -54.24 -42.39
C LYS A 2 -10.91 -54.35 -42.56
N LEU A 3 -10.24 -55.39 -42.36
CA LEU A 3 -10.41 -56.85 -42.12
C LEU A 3 -9.00 -57.43 -42.00
N LEU A 4 -8.61 -58.17 -40.97
CA LEU A 4 -8.72 -59.61 -40.80
C LEU A 4 -7.92 -60.46 -41.76
N LEU A 5 -7.00 -61.21 -41.16
CA LEU A 5 -6.71 -62.63 -41.41
C LEU A 5 -5.75 -63.02 -42.53
N ARG A 6 -4.69 -63.73 -42.13
CA ARG A 6 -4.45 -65.20 -42.37
C ARG A 6 -3.00 -65.54 -42.02
N ARG A 7 -2.69 -66.30 -41.02
CA ARG A 7 -2.84 -67.78 -40.75
C ARG A 7 -1.92 -68.68 -41.55
N TYR A 8 -1.16 -69.40 -40.71
CA TYR A 8 -0.68 -70.79 -40.88
C TYR A 8 0.48 -71.04 -41.86
N SER A 9 1.46 -71.64 -41.47
CA SER A 9 1.94 -72.95 -41.01
C SER A 9 3.14 -73.37 -41.82
N VAL A 10 4.19 -73.81 -41.21
CA VAL A 10 4.80 -75.14 -41.46
C VAL A 10 5.70 -75.49 -40.28
N ILE A 11 5.30 -76.49 -39.54
CA ILE A 11 6.10 -77.34 -38.65
C ILE A 11 6.83 -78.34 -39.52
N LEU A 12 8.14 -78.53 -39.36
CA LEU A 12 8.79 -79.82 -39.26
C LEU A 12 10.29 -79.71 -38.95
N ALA A 13 10.61 -80.25 -37.82
CA ALA A 13 11.71 -81.13 -37.43
C ALA A 13 13.14 -80.84 -37.87
N LEU A 14 14.01 -80.65 -36.89
CA LEU A 14 15.06 -81.65 -36.66
C LEU A 14 15.68 -81.47 -35.27
N LEU A 15 15.34 -82.37 -34.36
CA LEU A 15 16.18 -82.73 -33.24
C LEU A 15 17.58 -83.09 -33.74
N ILE A 16 18.62 -82.59 -33.08
CA ILE A 16 19.87 -83.29 -32.72
C ILE A 16 20.92 -82.26 -32.39
N PHE A 17 21.39 -82.36 -31.21
CA PHE A 17 22.61 -81.96 -30.50
C PHE A 17 22.35 -81.01 -29.31
N TRP A 18 21.99 -81.67 -28.24
CA TRP A 18 22.18 -81.13 -26.91
C TRP A 18 23.62 -81.50 -26.48
N GLY A 19 24.52 -80.53 -26.66
CA GLY A 19 25.82 -80.46 -25.93
C GLY A 19 25.77 -79.35 -24.97
N PRO A 20 26.18 -79.47 -23.69
CA PRO A 20 26.22 -78.37 -22.78
C PRO A 20 27.31 -77.42 -23.25
N GLN A 21 26.92 -76.30 -23.85
CA GLN A 21 27.83 -75.14 -23.96
C GLN A 21 28.04 -74.59 -22.58
N TYR A 22 29.16 -74.93 -21.95
CA TYR A 22 29.71 -74.16 -20.88
C TYR A 22 30.04 -72.76 -21.43
N GLY A 23 29.11 -71.81 -21.28
CA GLY A 23 29.39 -70.41 -21.43
C GLY A 23 30.37 -70.06 -20.33
N TYR A 24 31.62 -69.87 -20.66
CA TYR A 24 32.56 -69.16 -19.80
C TYR A 24 32.00 -67.74 -19.65
N SER A 25 31.30 -67.50 -18.58
CA SER A 25 31.09 -66.14 -18.06
C SER A 25 32.49 -65.65 -17.70
N GLN A 26 33.12 -64.89 -18.60
CA GLN A 26 34.30 -64.16 -18.23
C GLN A 26 33.84 -63.22 -17.08
N ALA A 27 34.32 -63.51 -15.89
CA ALA A 27 34.16 -62.60 -14.77
C ALA A 27 34.63 -61.22 -15.22
N ALA A 28 33.78 -60.19 -14.98
CA ALA A 28 34.11 -58.84 -15.38
C ALA A 28 35.51 -58.49 -14.80
N PRO A 29 36.45 -57.96 -15.57
CA PRO A 29 37.78 -57.67 -15.10
C PRO A 29 37.73 -56.70 -13.91
N VAL A 30 38.55 -56.94 -12.91
CA VAL A 30 38.59 -56.10 -11.68
C VAL A 30 39.36 -54.81 -11.95
N VAL A 31 38.87 -53.69 -11.45
CA VAL A 31 39.58 -52.39 -11.54
C VAL A 31 40.76 -52.41 -10.61
N GLN A 32 41.97 -52.48 -11.14
CA GLN A 32 43.22 -52.52 -10.38
C GLN A 32 43.82 -51.14 -10.08
N LYS A 33 43.54 -50.17 -10.96
CA LYS A 33 44.07 -48.81 -10.82
C LYS A 33 43.14 -47.81 -11.43
N ILE A 34 42.99 -46.66 -10.76
CA ILE A 34 42.29 -45.46 -11.27
C ILE A 34 43.32 -44.35 -11.37
N GLU A 35 43.49 -43.82 -12.57
CA GLU A 35 44.37 -42.72 -12.88
C GLU A 35 43.58 -41.54 -13.42
N VAL A 36 43.89 -40.33 -12.98
CA VAL A 36 43.32 -39.09 -13.53
C VAL A 36 44.37 -38.43 -14.40
N LYS A 37 44.01 -38.10 -15.63
CA LYS A 37 44.85 -37.31 -16.53
C LYS A 37 44.19 -36.02 -16.90
N HIS A 38 44.80 -34.90 -16.60
CA HIS A 38 44.33 -33.61 -17.01
C HIS A 38 44.82 -33.28 -18.43
N VAL A 39 43.88 -32.82 -19.29
CA VAL A 39 44.21 -32.19 -20.56
C VAL A 39 44.22 -30.70 -20.35
N GLY A 40 45.40 -30.10 -20.39
CA GLY A 40 45.64 -28.71 -20.01
C GLY A 40 45.75 -28.53 -18.50
N PRO A 41 45.61 -27.29 -17.99
CA PRO A 41 45.69 -26.99 -16.57
C PRO A 41 44.59 -27.69 -15.78
N ALA A 42 44.89 -28.18 -14.60
CA ALA A 42 43.92 -28.81 -13.71
C ALA A 42 42.91 -27.75 -13.22
N ALA A 43 41.63 -27.95 -13.53
CA ALA A 43 40.57 -27.06 -13.07
C ALA A 43 40.19 -27.31 -11.58
N VAL A 44 40.42 -28.53 -11.12
CA VAL A 44 40.17 -28.99 -9.75
C VAL A 44 41.20 -30.04 -9.37
N SER A 45 41.37 -30.31 -8.08
CA SER A 45 42.29 -31.30 -7.57
C SER A 45 41.84 -32.71 -7.90
N ASP A 46 42.80 -33.64 -7.98
CA ASP A 46 42.54 -35.06 -8.18
C ASP A 46 41.65 -35.65 -7.09
N GLU A 47 41.78 -35.15 -5.82
CA GLU A 47 40.95 -35.57 -4.69
C GLU A 47 39.48 -35.28 -4.95
N LEU A 48 39.15 -34.10 -5.49
CA LEU A 48 37.76 -33.72 -5.79
C LEU A 48 37.19 -34.59 -6.92
N ILE A 49 38.00 -34.92 -7.95
CA ILE A 49 37.60 -35.83 -9.02
C ILE A 49 37.31 -37.20 -8.46
N ARG A 50 38.25 -37.75 -7.60
CA ARG A 50 38.08 -39.05 -6.95
C ARG A 50 36.90 -39.10 -6.01
N ALA A 51 36.57 -38.00 -5.33
CA ALA A 51 35.40 -37.92 -4.46
C ALA A 51 34.05 -38.02 -5.23
N ASN A 52 34.05 -37.67 -6.52
CA ASN A 52 32.87 -37.74 -7.40
C ASN A 52 32.84 -39.02 -8.26
N ILE A 53 33.81 -39.91 -8.11
CA ILE A 53 33.86 -41.22 -8.77
C ILE A 53 33.40 -42.28 -7.75
N ARG A 54 32.37 -43.06 -8.12
CA ARG A 54 31.84 -44.16 -7.33
C ARG A 54 32.62 -45.47 -7.48
N VAL A 55 33.19 -45.69 -8.66
CA VAL A 55 34.01 -46.89 -8.96
C VAL A 55 35.28 -46.85 -8.09
N LYS A 56 35.54 -47.95 -7.39
CA LYS A 56 36.70 -48.12 -6.49
C LYS A 56 37.66 -49.18 -7.03
N ILE A 57 38.90 -49.10 -6.60
CA ILE A 57 39.90 -50.17 -6.83
C ILE A 57 39.40 -51.43 -6.11
N GLY A 58 39.36 -52.55 -6.84
CA GLY A 58 38.82 -53.85 -6.38
C GLY A 58 37.40 -54.15 -6.88
N ASP A 59 36.68 -53.15 -7.41
CA ASP A 59 35.35 -53.39 -7.97
C ASP A 59 35.38 -54.11 -9.34
N PRO A 60 34.40 -54.96 -9.66
CA PRO A 60 34.23 -55.49 -11.02
C PRO A 60 33.89 -54.33 -11.97
N LEU A 61 34.55 -54.31 -13.14
CA LEU A 61 34.30 -53.25 -14.13
C LEU A 61 32.84 -53.29 -14.61
N ASN A 62 32.10 -52.23 -14.32
CA ASN A 62 30.74 -52.02 -14.78
C ASN A 62 30.70 -50.72 -15.59
N LYS A 63 30.38 -50.83 -16.87
CA LYS A 63 30.27 -49.67 -17.77
C LYS A 63 29.20 -48.67 -17.36
N ASN A 64 28.12 -49.14 -16.74
CA ASN A 64 27.08 -48.23 -16.24
C ASN A 64 27.58 -47.38 -15.07
N SER A 65 28.35 -47.99 -14.15
CA SER A 65 28.95 -47.23 -13.04
C SER A 65 29.94 -46.19 -13.52
N VAL A 66 30.76 -46.54 -14.54
CA VAL A 66 31.68 -45.57 -15.18
C VAL A 66 30.91 -44.44 -15.88
N ASN A 67 29.80 -44.74 -16.55
CA ASN A 67 28.94 -43.72 -17.17
C ASN A 67 28.30 -42.80 -16.11
N ASP A 68 27.90 -43.36 -14.98
CA ASP A 68 27.37 -42.56 -13.86
C ASP A 68 28.44 -41.65 -13.26
N ASP A 69 29.66 -42.13 -13.13
CA ASP A 69 30.82 -41.31 -12.71
C ASP A 69 31.06 -40.15 -13.68
N VAL A 70 31.01 -40.40 -14.99
CA VAL A 70 31.10 -39.35 -15.99
C VAL A 70 29.96 -38.34 -15.86
N ARG A 71 28.74 -38.80 -15.63
CA ARG A 71 27.59 -37.91 -15.40
C ARG A 71 27.76 -37.07 -14.12
N ASN A 72 28.21 -37.71 -13.02
CA ASN A 72 28.47 -37.02 -11.77
C ASN A 72 29.54 -35.92 -11.94
N LEU A 73 30.61 -36.25 -12.60
CA LEU A 73 31.71 -35.30 -12.90
C LEU A 73 31.21 -34.13 -13.78
N TYR A 74 30.40 -34.39 -14.84
CA TYR A 74 29.77 -33.32 -15.61
C TYR A 74 28.79 -32.49 -14.76
N GLY A 75 28.09 -33.13 -13.84
CA GLY A 75 27.18 -32.48 -12.90
C GLY A 75 27.86 -31.48 -12.00
N THR A 76 29.15 -31.61 -11.72
CA THR A 76 29.93 -30.65 -10.95
C THR A 76 30.11 -29.28 -11.66
N GLY A 77 29.93 -29.27 -13.01
CA GLY A 77 30.08 -28.05 -13.82
C GLY A 77 31.51 -27.64 -14.15
N PHE A 78 32.53 -28.30 -13.59
CA PHE A 78 33.95 -27.94 -13.78
C PHE A 78 34.59 -28.40 -15.08
N PHE A 79 34.01 -29.36 -15.79
CA PHE A 79 34.63 -30.01 -16.92
C PHE A 79 33.96 -29.65 -18.24
N TYR A 80 34.82 -29.46 -19.25
CA TYR A 80 34.41 -29.28 -20.64
C TYR A 80 34.27 -30.61 -21.37
N ASN A 81 35.23 -31.53 -21.14
CA ASN A 81 35.23 -32.86 -21.74
C ASN A 81 35.77 -33.89 -20.74
N ILE A 82 35.11 -35.05 -20.71
CA ILE A 82 35.49 -36.18 -19.86
C ILE A 82 35.47 -37.41 -20.73
N ARG A 83 36.57 -38.12 -20.78
CA ARG A 83 36.69 -39.42 -21.45
C ARG A 83 37.29 -40.43 -20.48
N VAL A 84 36.80 -41.64 -20.50
CA VAL A 84 37.40 -42.75 -19.72
C VAL A 84 37.98 -43.73 -20.68
N ALA A 85 39.28 -43.98 -20.52
CA ALA A 85 40.01 -44.98 -21.28
C ALA A 85 40.28 -46.21 -20.38
N GLU A 86 40.18 -47.40 -20.98
CA GLU A 86 40.45 -48.67 -20.35
C GLU A 86 41.77 -49.21 -20.85
N GLU A 87 42.71 -49.48 -19.95
CA GLU A 87 43.98 -50.13 -20.26
C GLU A 87 44.00 -51.52 -19.57
N ARG A 88 44.16 -52.57 -20.37
CA ARG A 88 44.18 -53.96 -19.82
C ARG A 88 45.54 -54.21 -19.18
N LEU A 89 45.49 -54.71 -17.94
CA LEU A 89 46.63 -55.19 -17.18
C LEU A 89 46.58 -56.72 -17.13
N THR A 90 47.66 -57.34 -16.70
CA THR A 90 47.74 -58.82 -16.55
C THR A 90 46.69 -59.39 -15.62
N ASP A 91 46.33 -58.63 -14.55
CA ASP A 91 45.39 -59.10 -13.51
C ASP A 91 44.15 -58.20 -13.38
N GLY A 92 43.75 -57.45 -14.43
CA GLY A 92 42.59 -56.57 -14.36
C GLY A 92 42.60 -55.43 -15.36
N VAL A 93 41.96 -54.33 -15.01
CA VAL A 93 41.81 -53.12 -15.84
C VAL A 93 42.24 -51.89 -15.06
N LYS A 94 42.99 -51.00 -15.73
CA LYS A 94 43.26 -49.66 -15.30
C LYS A 94 42.30 -48.70 -15.97
N LEU A 95 41.55 -47.93 -15.18
CA LEU A 95 40.68 -46.86 -15.69
C LEU A 95 41.44 -45.52 -15.67
N ILE A 96 41.46 -44.85 -16.80
CA ILE A 96 42.07 -43.53 -16.95
C ILE A 96 41.00 -42.52 -17.24
N TYR A 97 40.66 -41.68 -16.27
CA TYR A 97 39.78 -40.55 -16.44
C TYR A 97 40.54 -39.40 -17.03
N VAL A 98 40.34 -39.15 -18.30
CA VAL A 98 40.95 -38.03 -19.04
C VAL A 98 39.97 -36.87 -18.94
N VAL A 99 40.30 -35.87 -18.16
CA VAL A 99 39.44 -34.75 -17.87
C VAL A 99 40.04 -33.46 -18.44
N GLN A 100 39.18 -32.67 -19.10
CA GLN A 100 39.52 -31.34 -19.57
C GLN A 100 38.66 -30.33 -18.78
N GLY A 101 39.31 -29.54 -17.97
CA GLY A 101 38.64 -28.51 -17.16
C GLY A 101 38.09 -27.36 -18.00
N LYS A 102 37.00 -26.76 -17.54
CA LYS A 102 36.59 -25.46 -18.06
C LYS A 102 37.54 -24.39 -17.59
N PRO A 103 37.85 -23.38 -18.41
CA PRO A 103 38.60 -22.23 -17.97
C PRO A 103 37.93 -21.57 -16.76
N VAL A 104 38.74 -21.09 -15.83
CA VAL A 104 38.26 -20.35 -14.65
C VAL A 104 38.20 -18.87 -14.99
N LEU A 105 37.09 -18.23 -14.67
CA LEU A 105 36.90 -16.80 -14.84
C LEU A 105 37.80 -16.05 -13.83
N THR A 106 38.81 -15.34 -14.29
CA THR A 106 39.76 -14.64 -13.44
C THR A 106 39.56 -13.13 -13.40
N ASP A 107 38.90 -12.57 -14.40
CA ASP A 107 38.61 -11.14 -14.45
C ASP A 107 37.33 -10.88 -15.24
N VAL A 108 36.57 -9.88 -14.79
CA VAL A 108 35.39 -9.35 -15.48
C VAL A 108 35.62 -7.87 -15.73
N ARG A 109 35.76 -7.51 -17.00
CA ARG A 109 35.94 -6.14 -17.46
C ARG A 109 34.69 -5.60 -18.09
N ILE A 110 34.42 -4.32 -17.87
CA ILE A 110 33.32 -3.61 -18.46
C ILE A 110 33.89 -2.40 -19.17
N THR A 111 33.52 -2.20 -20.41
CA THR A 111 34.04 -1.10 -21.24
C THR A 111 32.89 -0.36 -21.91
N GLY A 112 33.07 0.95 -22.19
CA GLY A 112 32.07 1.78 -22.86
C GLY A 112 30.93 2.30 -21.98
N ASN A 113 30.88 1.88 -20.72
CA ASN A 113 29.85 2.26 -19.74
C ASN A 113 30.11 3.64 -19.12
N LYS A 114 29.52 4.68 -19.68
CA LYS A 114 29.60 6.06 -19.14
C LYS A 114 28.50 6.35 -18.10
N LYS A 115 27.31 5.78 -18.28
CA LYS A 115 26.14 6.02 -17.44
C LYS A 115 26.20 5.33 -16.08
N TYR A 116 26.67 4.10 -16.04
CA TYR A 116 26.78 3.31 -14.83
C TYR A 116 28.22 2.95 -14.53
N SER A 117 28.60 3.00 -13.25
CA SER A 117 29.93 2.55 -12.83
C SER A 117 30.04 1.03 -12.90
N ASP A 118 31.26 0.52 -13.11
CA ASP A 118 31.56 -0.91 -13.12
C ASP A 118 31.03 -1.61 -11.86
N LYS A 119 31.21 -0.98 -10.69
CA LYS A 119 30.71 -1.50 -9.41
C LYS A 119 29.20 -1.73 -9.42
N LYS A 120 28.43 -0.86 -10.07
CA LYS A 120 26.98 -0.98 -10.18
C LYS A 120 26.57 -2.09 -11.13
N ILE A 121 27.27 -2.23 -12.25
CA ILE A 121 27.04 -3.28 -13.24
C ILE A 121 27.43 -4.64 -12.64
N LYS A 122 28.62 -4.74 -12.02
CA LYS A 122 29.11 -5.99 -11.37
C LYS A 122 28.19 -6.52 -10.27
N LYS A 123 27.37 -5.67 -9.63
CA LYS A 123 26.34 -6.12 -8.66
C LYS A 123 25.13 -6.79 -9.31
N LYS A 124 24.94 -6.63 -10.61
CA LYS A 124 23.80 -7.15 -11.35
C LYS A 124 24.08 -8.45 -12.09
N ILE A 125 25.34 -8.68 -12.44
CA ILE A 125 25.78 -9.90 -13.12
C ILE A 125 25.93 -11.06 -12.14
N THR A 126 25.71 -12.27 -12.65
CA THR A 126 25.78 -13.53 -11.89
C THR A 126 27.09 -14.25 -12.06
N SER A 127 27.91 -13.85 -13.03
CA SER A 127 29.24 -14.42 -13.27
C SER A 127 30.26 -13.90 -12.25
N GLU A 128 30.79 -14.79 -11.43
CA GLU A 128 31.72 -14.47 -10.35
C GLU A 128 33.14 -14.90 -10.69
N ILE A 129 34.13 -14.11 -10.26
CA ILE A 129 35.55 -14.44 -10.38
C ILE A 129 35.84 -15.67 -9.53
N GLY A 130 36.60 -16.62 -10.08
CA GLY A 130 36.97 -17.89 -9.45
C GLY A 130 36.04 -19.06 -9.81
N GLN A 131 34.95 -18.81 -10.50
CA GLN A 131 34.00 -19.84 -10.97
C GLN A 131 34.37 -20.35 -12.37
N PRO A 132 34.01 -21.58 -12.74
CA PRO A 132 34.13 -22.07 -14.11
C PRO A 132 33.38 -21.14 -15.07
N LEU A 133 34.00 -20.88 -16.21
CA LEU A 133 33.44 -20.05 -17.24
C LEU A 133 32.20 -20.73 -17.85
N ASP A 134 31.09 -20.02 -17.86
CA ASP A 134 29.81 -20.45 -18.42
C ASP A 134 29.30 -19.39 -19.40
N GLU A 135 29.32 -19.68 -20.67
CA GLU A 135 28.88 -18.77 -21.73
C GLU A 135 27.38 -18.43 -21.63
N ARG A 136 26.56 -19.36 -21.11
CA ARG A 136 25.14 -19.10 -20.92
C ARG A 136 24.93 -18.02 -19.85
N LYS A 137 25.71 -18.10 -18.76
CA LYS A 137 25.69 -17.05 -17.73
C LYS A 137 26.13 -15.71 -18.27
N LEU A 138 27.23 -15.69 -19.05
CA LEU A 138 27.74 -14.46 -19.66
C LEU A 138 26.73 -13.85 -20.65
N PHE A 139 26.03 -14.67 -21.42
CA PHE A 139 24.93 -14.20 -22.28
C PHE A 139 23.79 -13.61 -21.46
N SER A 140 23.37 -14.30 -20.41
CA SER A 140 22.33 -13.81 -19.49
C SER A 140 22.74 -12.49 -18.81
N ASP A 141 24.00 -12.40 -18.38
CA ASP A 141 24.55 -11.18 -17.78
C ASP A 141 24.58 -10.00 -18.76
N ALA A 142 24.93 -10.26 -20.04
CA ALA A 142 24.87 -9.24 -21.07
C ALA A 142 23.44 -8.74 -21.30
N GLN A 143 22.45 -9.62 -21.25
CA GLN A 143 21.03 -9.23 -21.33
C GLN A 143 20.58 -8.43 -20.10
N GLU A 144 20.98 -8.84 -18.90
CA GLU A 144 20.67 -8.11 -17.67
C GLU A 144 21.27 -6.70 -17.67
N ILE A 145 22.52 -6.55 -18.16
CA ILE A 145 23.15 -5.25 -18.36
C ILE A 145 22.34 -4.42 -19.37
N LYS A 146 21.96 -5.00 -20.52
CA LYS A 146 21.14 -4.33 -21.53
C LYS A 146 19.82 -3.85 -20.97
N GLU A 147 19.10 -4.71 -20.23
CA GLU A 147 17.84 -4.35 -19.58
C GLU A 147 18.02 -3.20 -18.58
N MET A 148 19.10 -3.21 -17.80
CA MET A 148 19.40 -2.12 -16.87
C MET A 148 19.51 -0.76 -17.59
N TYR A 149 20.09 -0.73 -18.79
CA TYR A 149 20.16 0.47 -19.63
C TYR A 149 18.79 0.83 -20.21
N GLN A 150 18.03 -0.16 -20.70
CA GLN A 150 16.69 0.04 -21.26
C GLN A 150 15.71 0.60 -20.23
N LYS A 151 15.71 0.05 -18.99
CA LYS A 151 14.93 0.57 -17.85
C LYS A 151 15.24 2.05 -17.52
N ALA A 152 16.46 2.50 -17.84
CA ALA A 152 16.84 3.90 -17.69
C ALA A 152 16.53 4.78 -18.92
N GLY A 153 15.95 4.20 -19.99
CA GLY A 153 15.58 4.89 -21.23
C GLY A 153 16.61 4.86 -22.35
N TYR A 154 17.67 4.09 -22.21
CA TYR A 154 18.70 3.90 -23.24
C TYR A 154 18.37 2.68 -24.11
N GLN A 155 17.24 2.75 -24.83
CA GLN A 155 16.62 1.61 -25.53
C GLN A 155 17.50 0.97 -26.61
N LYS A 156 18.33 1.78 -27.29
CA LYS A 156 19.21 1.34 -28.39
C LYS A 156 20.60 0.92 -27.90
N THR A 157 20.83 0.78 -26.56
CA THR A 157 22.13 0.34 -26.03
C THR A 157 22.36 -1.12 -26.39
N GLU A 158 23.52 -1.40 -26.96
CA GLU A 158 23.98 -2.76 -27.23
C GLU A 158 25.01 -3.20 -26.19
N VAL A 159 24.93 -4.45 -25.78
CA VAL A 159 25.89 -5.06 -24.89
C VAL A 159 26.35 -6.36 -25.51
N LYS A 160 27.66 -6.43 -25.80
CA LYS A 160 28.33 -7.64 -26.31
C LYS A 160 29.28 -8.14 -25.24
N TYR A 161 29.57 -9.42 -25.25
CA TYR A 161 30.63 -9.96 -24.42
C TYR A 161 31.67 -10.64 -25.29
N ASN A 162 32.94 -10.46 -24.91
CA ASN A 162 34.10 -11.09 -25.53
C ASN A 162 34.83 -11.90 -24.49
N LEU A 163 35.26 -13.09 -24.90
CA LEU A 163 36.04 -14.01 -24.10
C LEU A 163 37.47 -14.05 -24.56
N SER A 164 38.39 -13.85 -23.63
CA SER A 164 39.83 -14.10 -23.85
C SER A 164 40.27 -15.24 -22.94
N ILE A 165 40.55 -16.41 -23.54
CA ILE A 165 40.96 -17.61 -22.81
C ILE A 165 42.42 -17.85 -23.08
N ASN A 166 43.22 -17.97 -22.02
CA ASN A 166 44.60 -18.43 -22.11
C ASN A 166 44.61 -19.95 -21.87
N GLU A 167 44.74 -20.71 -22.96
CA GLU A 167 44.67 -22.16 -22.93
C GLU A 167 45.77 -22.79 -22.08
N SER A 168 46.98 -22.18 -22.02
CA SER A 168 48.11 -22.72 -21.27
C SER A 168 47.90 -22.59 -19.74
N SER A 169 47.18 -21.57 -19.28
CA SER A 169 46.94 -21.33 -17.85
C SER A 169 45.52 -21.73 -17.40
N GLY A 170 44.60 -22.07 -18.33
CA GLY A 170 43.21 -22.36 -18.03
C GLY A 170 42.44 -21.17 -17.45
N ARG A 171 42.87 -19.94 -17.73
CA ARG A 171 42.29 -18.70 -17.22
C ARG A 171 41.53 -17.96 -18.30
N GLY A 172 40.36 -17.44 -17.96
CA GLY A 172 39.54 -16.67 -18.87
C GLY A 172 39.21 -15.27 -18.32
N THR A 173 39.20 -14.29 -19.21
CA THR A 173 38.69 -12.94 -18.91
C THR A 173 37.46 -12.71 -19.75
N ALA A 174 36.36 -12.31 -19.13
CA ALA A 174 35.15 -11.85 -19.79
C ALA A 174 35.14 -10.33 -19.87
N THR A 175 34.97 -9.79 -21.05
CA THR A 175 34.83 -8.34 -21.28
C THR A 175 33.46 -8.04 -21.82
N PHE A 176 32.63 -7.28 -21.05
CA PHE A 176 31.38 -6.75 -21.53
C PHE A 176 31.58 -5.38 -22.18
N GLU A 177 31.33 -5.31 -23.48
CA GLU A 177 31.43 -4.08 -24.25
C GLU A 177 30.07 -3.43 -24.39
N VAL A 178 29.90 -2.29 -23.74
CA VAL A 178 28.65 -1.52 -23.74
C VAL A 178 28.75 -0.39 -24.77
N THR A 179 27.93 -0.44 -25.81
CA THR A 179 27.74 0.66 -26.75
C THR A 179 26.54 1.48 -26.35
N GLU A 180 26.80 2.52 -25.55
CA GLU A 180 25.70 3.39 -25.07
C GLU A 180 25.10 4.21 -26.21
N ALA A 181 23.78 4.09 -26.36
CA ALA A 181 23.00 4.94 -27.24
C ALA A 181 22.48 6.18 -26.50
N PRO A 182 22.03 7.23 -27.21
CA PRO A 182 21.32 8.35 -26.58
C PRO A 182 20.06 7.89 -25.83
N LYS A 183 19.72 8.61 -24.74
CA LYS A 183 18.49 8.37 -24.02
C LYS A 183 17.29 8.69 -24.91
N VAL A 184 16.46 7.69 -25.20
CA VAL A 184 15.26 7.83 -26.01
C VAL A 184 14.06 8.25 -25.15
N LYS A 185 13.25 9.18 -25.66
CA LYS A 185 12.09 9.74 -24.99
C LYS A 185 10.86 9.58 -25.86
N ILE A 186 9.72 9.38 -25.22
CA ILE A 186 8.44 9.26 -25.92
C ILE A 186 8.00 10.64 -26.40
N LYS A 187 7.86 10.79 -27.74
CA LYS A 187 7.35 11.98 -28.42
C LYS A 187 5.83 11.99 -28.43
N SER A 188 5.23 10.88 -28.85
CA SER A 188 3.78 10.67 -28.87
C SER A 188 3.43 9.20 -28.62
N VAL A 189 2.20 8.98 -28.20
CA VAL A 189 1.53 7.69 -28.22
C VAL A 189 0.28 7.89 -29.07
N GLU A 190 0.12 7.08 -30.11
CA GLU A 190 -0.89 7.20 -31.16
C GLU A 190 -1.71 5.92 -31.22
N PHE A 191 -2.98 6.05 -31.69
CA PHE A 191 -3.91 4.92 -31.78
C PHE A 191 -4.51 4.90 -33.18
N VAL A 192 -4.22 3.88 -33.94
CA VAL A 192 -4.78 3.63 -35.28
C VAL A 192 -5.91 2.62 -35.16
N GLY A 193 -7.02 2.83 -35.84
CA GLY A 193 -8.21 1.99 -35.75
C GLY A 193 -9.15 2.33 -34.60
N ALA A 194 -8.78 3.26 -33.70
CA ALA A 194 -9.64 3.74 -32.64
C ALA A 194 -10.62 4.83 -33.17
N THR A 195 -11.89 4.51 -33.15
CA THR A 195 -12.98 5.40 -33.63
C THR A 195 -14.01 5.72 -32.54
N ALA A 196 -14.22 4.80 -31.61
CA ALA A 196 -15.19 4.90 -30.52
C ALA A 196 -14.77 5.91 -29.43
N PHE A 197 -13.46 6.06 -29.23
CA PHE A 197 -12.94 6.93 -28.19
C PHE A 197 -11.86 7.86 -28.74
N SER A 198 -11.85 9.09 -28.22
CA SER A 198 -10.79 10.03 -28.57
C SER A 198 -9.43 9.54 -28.04
N GLU A 199 -8.36 9.80 -28.79
CA GLU A 199 -6.99 9.50 -28.35
C GLU A 199 -6.66 10.10 -26.98
N LYS A 200 -7.25 11.25 -26.63
CA LYS A 200 -7.09 11.89 -25.32
C LYS A 200 -7.66 11.02 -24.21
N LYS A 201 -8.79 10.31 -24.42
CA LYS A 201 -9.38 9.36 -23.47
C LYS A 201 -8.48 8.14 -23.35
N LEU A 202 -8.07 7.54 -24.47
CA LEU A 202 -7.20 6.35 -24.48
C LEU A 202 -5.84 6.60 -23.81
N ARG A 203 -5.24 7.77 -24.05
CA ARG A 203 -3.98 8.16 -23.38
C ARG A 203 -4.11 8.34 -21.87
N LYS A 204 -5.30 8.52 -21.33
CA LYS A 204 -5.52 8.57 -19.86
C LYS A 204 -5.53 7.18 -19.24
N GLU A 205 -6.00 6.17 -19.97
CA GLU A 205 -6.10 4.80 -19.47
C GLU A 205 -4.73 4.13 -19.36
N ILE A 206 -3.75 4.55 -20.14
CA ILE A 206 -2.39 4.03 -20.11
C ILE A 206 -1.46 4.88 -19.23
N LYS A 207 -0.45 4.26 -18.64
CA LYS A 207 0.60 4.93 -17.84
C LYS A 207 1.76 5.43 -18.71
N THR A 208 2.02 4.81 -19.85
CA THR A 208 3.03 5.22 -20.82
C THR A 208 2.63 6.53 -21.46
N ARG A 209 3.36 7.60 -21.16
CA ARG A 209 3.01 8.97 -21.55
C ARG A 209 4.18 9.67 -22.24
N LYS A 210 3.86 10.62 -23.12
CA LYS A 210 4.85 11.53 -23.74
C LYS A 210 5.61 12.31 -22.68
N ARG A 211 6.81 12.73 -23.02
CA ARG A 211 7.61 13.65 -22.19
C ARG A 211 6.94 15.03 -22.10
N TRP A 212 6.96 15.61 -20.88
CA TRP A 212 6.48 16.96 -20.60
C TRP A 212 7.41 17.70 -19.62
N ALA A 213 7.11 18.97 -19.31
CA ALA A 213 8.00 19.82 -18.49
C ALA A 213 8.41 19.20 -17.13
N PHE A 214 7.49 18.53 -16.45
CA PHE A 214 7.74 17.89 -15.13
C PHE A 214 8.04 16.39 -15.21
N SER A 215 8.43 15.86 -16.38
CA SER A 215 8.76 14.44 -16.53
C SER A 215 9.94 13.99 -15.67
N TRP A 216 10.80 14.91 -15.25
CA TRP A 216 11.89 14.64 -14.31
C TRP A 216 11.38 14.24 -12.91
N LEU A 217 10.24 14.75 -12.50
CA LEU A 217 9.56 14.46 -11.23
C LEU A 217 8.68 13.20 -11.35
N THR A 218 7.97 13.05 -12.47
CA THR A 218 6.99 11.98 -12.67
C THR A 218 7.60 10.69 -13.20
N GLY A 219 8.84 10.74 -13.72
CA GLY A 219 9.47 9.61 -14.42
C GLY A 219 8.80 9.26 -15.75
N SER A 220 7.90 10.11 -16.29
CA SER A 220 7.20 9.93 -17.56
C SER A 220 8.09 10.22 -18.77
N GLY A 221 7.67 9.80 -19.95
CA GLY A 221 8.41 10.03 -21.21
C GLY A 221 9.57 9.08 -21.44
N ILE A 222 9.63 7.96 -20.71
CA ILE A 222 10.57 6.85 -20.91
C ILE A 222 9.74 5.58 -21.01
N LEU A 223 10.05 4.74 -22.00
CA LEU A 223 9.42 3.42 -22.11
C LEU A 223 9.95 2.49 -21.01
N LYS A 224 9.05 1.93 -20.23
CA LYS A 224 9.31 0.90 -19.23
C LYS A 224 8.54 -0.34 -19.65
N GLU A 225 9.23 -1.43 -19.90
CA GLU A 225 8.64 -2.65 -20.47
C GLU A 225 7.48 -3.19 -19.63
N GLU A 226 7.72 -3.37 -18.33
CA GLU A 226 6.69 -3.85 -17.40
C GLU A 226 5.43 -2.96 -17.41
N GLN A 227 5.61 -1.64 -17.35
CA GLN A 227 4.50 -0.69 -17.42
C GLN A 227 3.78 -0.73 -18.77
N PHE A 228 4.51 -1.01 -19.83
CA PHE A 228 3.97 -1.08 -21.17
C PHE A 228 3.12 -2.34 -21.40
N GLU A 229 3.54 -3.48 -20.85
CA GLU A 229 2.72 -4.70 -20.83
C GLU A 229 1.42 -4.50 -20.03
N ASP A 230 1.51 -3.86 -18.86
CA ASP A 230 0.34 -3.47 -18.07
C ASP A 230 -0.60 -2.55 -18.88
N ASP A 231 -0.06 -1.63 -19.66
CA ASP A 231 -0.85 -0.68 -20.44
C ASP A 231 -1.67 -1.37 -21.55
N LYS A 232 -1.12 -2.44 -22.15
CA LYS A 232 -1.89 -3.27 -23.10
C LYS A 232 -3.11 -3.89 -22.45
N GLN A 233 -2.91 -4.46 -21.26
CA GLN A 233 -4.01 -5.08 -20.51
C GLN A 233 -5.05 -4.03 -20.09
N ARG A 234 -4.61 -2.88 -19.57
CA ARG A 234 -5.48 -1.77 -19.19
C ARG A 234 -6.33 -1.26 -20.35
N LEU A 235 -5.72 -1.13 -21.53
CA LEU A 235 -6.43 -0.71 -22.71
C LEU A 235 -7.49 -1.73 -23.12
N ALA A 236 -7.16 -3.01 -23.07
CA ALA A 236 -8.10 -4.10 -23.36
C ALA A 236 -9.25 -4.15 -22.35
N ASP A 237 -8.94 -4.03 -21.07
CA ASP A 237 -9.96 -4.02 -20.01
C ASP A 237 -10.87 -2.80 -20.12
N PHE A 238 -10.29 -1.61 -20.40
CA PHE A 238 -11.08 -0.39 -20.63
C PHE A 238 -12.10 -0.57 -21.76
N TYR A 239 -11.68 -1.10 -22.93
CA TYR A 239 -12.59 -1.32 -24.04
C TYR A 239 -13.66 -2.36 -23.70
N ARG A 240 -13.31 -3.45 -23.02
CA ARG A 240 -14.26 -4.48 -22.60
C ARG A 240 -15.30 -3.94 -21.62
N GLU A 241 -14.87 -3.09 -20.67
CA GLU A 241 -15.77 -2.43 -19.72
C GLU A 241 -16.68 -1.36 -20.38
N GLU A 242 -16.31 -0.88 -21.55
CA GLU A 242 -17.17 0.01 -22.34
C GLU A 242 -18.05 -0.76 -23.36
N GLY A 243 -18.03 -2.11 -23.31
CA GLY A 243 -18.87 -3.01 -24.11
C GLY A 243 -18.22 -3.56 -25.37
N TYR A 244 -16.97 -3.25 -25.65
CA TYR A 244 -16.25 -3.73 -26.84
C TYR A 244 -15.52 -5.04 -26.54
N ILE A 245 -16.25 -6.13 -26.44
CA ILE A 245 -15.72 -7.43 -25.99
C ILE A 245 -14.71 -8.03 -26.97
N ASP A 246 -14.89 -7.78 -28.27
CA ASP A 246 -14.01 -8.28 -29.33
C ASP A 246 -12.74 -7.44 -29.52
N PHE A 247 -12.52 -6.47 -28.63
CA PHE A 247 -11.34 -5.61 -28.70
C PHE A 247 -10.04 -6.41 -28.66
N ARG A 248 -9.14 -6.07 -29.56
CA ARG A 248 -7.78 -6.60 -29.58
C ARG A 248 -6.79 -5.58 -30.12
N ILE A 249 -5.57 -5.69 -29.71
CA ILE A 249 -4.43 -4.97 -30.25
C ILE A 249 -3.86 -5.86 -31.37
N ASN A 250 -3.93 -5.38 -32.63
CA ASN A 250 -3.42 -6.11 -33.79
C ASN A 250 -1.89 -6.06 -33.84
N ASP A 251 -1.31 -4.88 -33.65
CA ASP A 251 0.13 -4.62 -33.72
C ASP A 251 0.52 -3.39 -32.90
N ILE A 252 1.77 -3.32 -32.51
CA ILE A 252 2.34 -2.15 -31.83
C ILE A 252 3.64 -1.76 -32.53
N LYS A 253 3.62 -0.61 -33.21
CA LYS A 253 4.78 -0.09 -33.91
C LYS A 253 5.52 0.92 -33.05
N ILE A 254 6.83 0.72 -32.90
CA ILE A 254 7.72 1.66 -32.23
C ILE A 254 8.68 2.23 -33.26
N GLU A 255 8.47 3.49 -33.61
CA GLU A 255 9.27 4.19 -34.60
C GLU A 255 10.21 5.19 -33.92
N TYR A 256 11.36 5.41 -34.51
CA TYR A 256 12.38 6.34 -34.03
C TYR A 256 12.61 7.44 -35.10
N PRO A 257 11.73 8.46 -35.18
CA PRO A 257 11.88 9.52 -36.18
C PRO A 257 13.18 10.31 -36.00
N GLU A 258 13.74 10.30 -34.81
CA GLU A 258 15.01 10.93 -34.44
C GLU A 258 15.73 10.07 -33.40
N ASP A 259 17.05 10.19 -33.24
CA ASP A 259 17.85 9.38 -32.31
C ASP A 259 17.40 9.44 -30.85
N LYS A 260 16.78 10.53 -30.45
CA LYS A 260 16.36 10.80 -29.06
C LYS A 260 14.84 10.69 -28.84
N TRP A 261 14.06 10.41 -29.89
CA TRP A 261 12.62 10.38 -29.81
C TRP A 261 12.04 9.09 -30.38
N MET A 262 11.01 8.59 -29.72
CA MET A 262 10.21 7.48 -30.20
C MET A 262 8.73 7.86 -30.31
N VAL A 263 8.06 7.26 -31.25
CA VAL A 263 6.61 7.27 -31.41
C VAL A 263 6.14 5.85 -31.22
N ILE A 264 5.10 5.67 -30.39
CA ILE A 264 4.49 4.37 -30.14
C ILE A 264 3.09 4.43 -30.72
N THR A 265 2.81 3.54 -31.68
CA THR A 265 1.51 3.47 -32.35
C THR A 265 0.85 2.13 -32.03
N PHE A 266 -0.31 2.17 -31.38
CA PHE A 266 -1.17 1.02 -31.16
C PHE A 266 -2.11 0.88 -32.34
N ASP A 267 -2.02 -0.22 -33.07
CA ASP A 267 -3.00 -0.62 -34.08
C ASP A 267 -4.04 -1.49 -33.39
N VAL A 268 -5.28 -0.99 -33.30
CA VAL A 268 -6.34 -1.63 -32.53
C VAL A 268 -7.52 -1.99 -33.42
N PHE A 269 -8.15 -3.09 -33.07
CA PHE A 269 -9.45 -3.48 -33.58
C PHE A 269 -10.47 -3.38 -32.46
N GLU A 270 -11.47 -2.50 -32.61
CA GLU A 270 -12.45 -2.22 -31.56
C GLU A 270 -13.56 -3.28 -31.49
N GLY A 271 -13.95 -3.83 -32.63
CA GLY A 271 -15.11 -4.72 -32.72
C GLY A 271 -16.44 -3.97 -32.61
N SER A 272 -17.50 -4.70 -32.32
CA SER A 272 -18.83 -4.13 -32.10
C SER A 272 -19.05 -3.87 -30.59
N LYS A 273 -19.85 -2.82 -30.30
CA LYS A 273 -20.30 -2.55 -28.94
C LYS A 273 -21.50 -3.44 -28.63
N TYR A 274 -21.40 -4.23 -27.58
CA TYR A 274 -22.48 -5.11 -27.13
C TYR A 274 -23.33 -4.43 -26.07
N GLN A 275 -24.65 -4.56 -26.22
CA GLN A 275 -25.67 -4.25 -25.22
C GLN A 275 -26.23 -5.55 -24.64
N VAL A 276 -26.71 -5.52 -23.44
CA VAL A 276 -27.40 -6.65 -22.82
C VAL A 276 -28.70 -6.89 -23.58
N GLY A 277 -28.87 -8.11 -24.10
CA GLY A 277 -30.07 -8.57 -24.80
C GLY A 277 -31.12 -9.14 -23.83
N ALA A 278 -31.53 -10.35 -24.06
CA ALA A 278 -32.42 -11.06 -23.15
C ALA A 278 -31.66 -11.52 -21.89
N VAL A 279 -32.30 -11.34 -20.75
CA VAL A 279 -31.80 -11.88 -19.46
C VAL A 279 -32.73 -12.99 -19.00
N SER A 280 -32.18 -14.13 -18.64
CA SER A 280 -32.97 -15.27 -18.16
C SER A 280 -32.34 -15.87 -16.91
N VAL A 281 -33.17 -16.22 -15.95
CA VAL A 281 -32.77 -16.87 -14.70
C VAL A 281 -33.46 -18.23 -14.62
N LYS A 282 -32.70 -19.25 -14.25
CA LYS A 282 -33.23 -20.64 -14.14
C LYS A 282 -32.65 -21.31 -12.90
N GLY A 283 -33.42 -22.28 -12.35
CA GLY A 283 -32.97 -23.06 -11.19
C GLY A 283 -33.32 -22.46 -9.83
N ASN A 284 -33.88 -21.26 -9.82
CA ASN A 284 -34.28 -20.53 -8.59
C ASN A 284 -35.63 -21.06 -8.07
N GLN A 285 -35.65 -21.57 -6.84
CA GLN A 285 -36.82 -21.99 -6.09
C GLN A 285 -37.01 -21.20 -4.79
N VAL A 286 -35.90 -20.81 -4.16
CA VAL A 286 -35.87 -20.06 -2.88
C VAL A 286 -36.23 -18.59 -3.04
N PHE A 287 -35.88 -18.00 -4.16
CA PHE A 287 -36.18 -16.60 -4.50
C PHE A 287 -37.03 -16.54 -5.77
N GLU A 288 -37.98 -15.63 -5.80
CA GLU A 288 -38.70 -15.34 -7.03
C GLU A 288 -37.77 -14.74 -8.09
N THR A 289 -37.98 -15.07 -9.36
CA THR A 289 -37.18 -14.51 -10.47
C THR A 289 -37.17 -12.98 -10.44
N LYS A 290 -38.27 -12.36 -10.09
CA LYS A 290 -38.38 -10.88 -9.97
C LYS A 290 -37.47 -10.30 -8.90
N GLU A 291 -37.26 -10.99 -7.79
CA GLU A 291 -36.35 -10.54 -6.72
C GLU A 291 -34.91 -10.58 -7.22
N ILE A 292 -34.52 -11.66 -7.91
CA ILE A 292 -33.19 -11.80 -8.52
C ILE A 292 -32.99 -10.72 -9.58
N ASP A 293 -33.94 -10.55 -10.51
CA ASP A 293 -33.87 -9.51 -11.56
C ASP A 293 -33.69 -8.10 -10.99
N SER A 294 -34.29 -7.83 -9.82
CA SER A 294 -34.14 -6.53 -9.16
C SER A 294 -32.71 -6.28 -8.65
N ALA A 295 -31.98 -7.34 -8.31
CA ALA A 295 -30.61 -7.28 -7.80
C ALA A 295 -29.54 -7.25 -8.92
N LEU A 296 -29.94 -7.60 -10.16
CA LEU A 296 -29.01 -7.58 -11.30
C LEU A 296 -28.69 -6.15 -11.73
N ASN A 297 -27.43 -5.92 -12.08
CA ASN A 297 -26.95 -4.69 -12.70
C ASN A 297 -27.08 -4.75 -14.24
N MET A 298 -26.88 -5.93 -14.84
CA MET A 298 -26.92 -6.11 -16.29
C MET A 298 -28.36 -6.25 -16.78
N LYS A 299 -29.03 -5.11 -17.04
CA LYS A 299 -30.42 -5.05 -17.53
C LYS A 299 -30.45 -4.93 -19.04
N SER A 300 -31.50 -5.47 -19.67
CA SER A 300 -31.69 -5.38 -21.12
C SER A 300 -31.61 -3.93 -21.63
N GLY A 301 -30.82 -3.72 -22.66
CA GLY A 301 -30.53 -2.40 -23.26
C GLY A 301 -29.35 -1.66 -22.64
N GLU A 302 -28.81 -2.08 -21.51
CA GLU A 302 -27.58 -1.50 -20.94
C GLU A 302 -26.32 -2.00 -21.66
N THR A 303 -25.21 -1.31 -21.50
CA THR A 303 -23.93 -1.77 -22.04
C THR A 303 -23.48 -3.03 -21.32
N PHE A 304 -23.17 -4.09 -22.06
CA PHE A 304 -22.60 -5.31 -21.47
C PHE A 304 -21.18 -5.06 -20.99
N THR A 305 -20.88 -5.43 -19.76
CA THR A 305 -19.52 -5.37 -19.19
C THR A 305 -19.18 -6.69 -18.48
N PRO A 306 -17.93 -7.18 -18.61
CA PRO A 306 -17.50 -8.38 -17.87
C PRO A 306 -17.61 -8.20 -16.35
N SER A 307 -17.23 -7.04 -15.82
CA SER A 307 -17.34 -6.73 -14.39
C SER A 307 -18.79 -6.76 -13.91
N GLY A 308 -19.73 -6.21 -14.71
CA GLY A 308 -21.16 -6.25 -14.40
C GLY A 308 -21.73 -7.67 -14.32
N LEU A 309 -21.27 -8.57 -15.20
CA LEU A 309 -21.66 -9.98 -15.14
C LEU A 309 -21.12 -10.68 -13.89
N ASP A 310 -19.87 -10.39 -13.52
CA ASP A 310 -19.25 -10.91 -12.29
C ASP A 310 -19.93 -10.34 -11.04
N ASP A 311 -20.30 -9.07 -11.06
CA ASP A 311 -21.06 -8.41 -9.99
C ASP A 311 -22.45 -9.04 -9.83
N ASP A 312 -23.15 -9.33 -10.93
CA ASP A 312 -24.46 -10.00 -10.90
C ASP A 312 -24.36 -11.41 -10.33
N THR A 313 -23.37 -12.21 -10.77
CA THR A 313 -23.16 -13.56 -10.21
C THR A 313 -22.83 -13.50 -8.72
N SER A 314 -22.11 -12.48 -8.30
CA SER A 314 -21.78 -12.25 -6.89
C SER A 314 -23.01 -11.79 -6.09
N ALA A 315 -23.83 -10.90 -6.65
CA ALA A 315 -25.06 -10.44 -6.05
C ALA A 315 -26.06 -11.60 -5.82
N ILE A 316 -26.23 -12.47 -6.83
CA ILE A 316 -27.08 -13.66 -6.68
C ILE A 316 -26.52 -14.57 -5.58
N ARG A 317 -25.22 -14.92 -5.59
CA ARG A 317 -24.62 -15.72 -4.52
C ARG A 317 -24.77 -15.10 -3.14
N ASP A 318 -24.67 -13.79 -3.04
CA ASP A 318 -24.85 -13.07 -1.79
C ASP A 318 -26.29 -13.13 -1.30
N MET A 319 -27.29 -13.04 -2.20
CA MET A 319 -28.71 -13.22 -1.84
C MET A 319 -28.95 -14.61 -1.22
N TYR A 320 -28.48 -15.65 -1.86
CA TYR A 320 -28.59 -17.01 -1.35
C TYR A 320 -27.77 -17.21 -0.07
N GLY A 321 -26.57 -16.63 -0.03
CA GLY A 321 -25.68 -16.68 1.12
C GLY A 321 -26.26 -16.03 2.37
N THR A 322 -27.10 -14.99 2.26
CA THR A 322 -27.79 -14.38 3.41
C THR A 322 -28.82 -15.32 4.04
N LYS A 323 -29.36 -16.27 3.26
CA LYS A 323 -30.31 -17.28 3.74
C LYS A 323 -29.64 -18.66 4.04
N GLY A 324 -28.32 -18.72 4.03
CA GLY A 324 -27.56 -19.92 4.40
C GLY A 324 -27.34 -20.93 3.30
N TYR A 325 -27.64 -20.63 2.07
CA TYR A 325 -27.33 -21.48 0.91
C TYR A 325 -25.88 -21.22 0.49
N ILE A 326 -24.95 -21.80 1.24
CA ILE A 326 -23.52 -21.50 1.11
C ILE A 326 -22.84 -22.20 -0.09
N ASP A 327 -23.43 -23.28 -0.56
CA ASP A 327 -22.94 -24.09 -1.68
C ASP A 327 -23.56 -23.66 -3.02
N THR A 328 -24.35 -22.57 -3.05
CA THR A 328 -24.98 -22.05 -4.26
C THR A 328 -23.97 -21.78 -5.37
N ARG A 329 -24.20 -22.37 -6.52
CA ARG A 329 -23.44 -22.13 -7.74
C ARG A 329 -24.27 -21.34 -8.72
N VAL A 330 -23.65 -20.36 -9.33
CA VAL A 330 -24.27 -19.52 -10.35
C VAL A 330 -23.39 -19.55 -11.58
N ASP A 331 -23.88 -20.21 -12.61
CA ASP A 331 -23.22 -20.29 -13.90
C ASP A 331 -23.82 -19.24 -14.85
N ALA A 332 -23.02 -18.22 -15.14
CA ALA A 332 -23.42 -17.16 -16.06
C ALA A 332 -23.04 -17.54 -17.49
N ARG A 333 -24.04 -17.75 -18.34
CA ARG A 333 -23.87 -17.99 -19.78
C ARG A 333 -24.06 -16.69 -20.55
N LYS A 334 -23.19 -16.44 -21.49
CA LYS A 334 -23.26 -15.30 -22.42
C LYS A 334 -23.33 -15.81 -23.85
N ALA A 335 -24.29 -15.33 -24.59
CA ALA A 335 -24.52 -15.66 -25.99
C ALA A 335 -24.50 -14.39 -26.84
N PRO A 336 -23.38 -14.10 -27.55
CA PRO A 336 -23.29 -12.91 -28.40
C PRO A 336 -24.10 -13.08 -29.69
N ASN A 337 -24.94 -12.12 -29.99
CA ASN A 337 -25.60 -11.98 -31.28
C ASN A 337 -24.91 -10.87 -32.07
N ILE A 338 -24.01 -11.26 -32.94
CA ILE A 338 -23.19 -10.31 -33.73
C ILE A 338 -24.06 -9.45 -34.67
N GLN A 339 -25.22 -9.95 -35.12
CA GLN A 339 -26.10 -9.24 -36.06
C GLN A 339 -26.83 -8.08 -35.38
N THR A 340 -27.24 -8.25 -34.13
CA THR A 340 -27.98 -7.25 -33.36
C THR A 340 -27.09 -6.41 -32.44
N GLY A 341 -25.84 -6.83 -32.18
CA GLY A 341 -24.96 -6.22 -31.19
C GLY A 341 -25.40 -6.51 -29.75
N ASN A 342 -26.25 -7.53 -29.52
CA ASN A 342 -26.74 -7.87 -28.21
C ASN A 342 -25.97 -9.06 -27.64
N MET A 343 -25.82 -9.07 -26.31
CA MET A 343 -25.30 -10.17 -25.51
C MET A 343 -26.43 -10.71 -24.64
N ASP A 344 -26.96 -11.87 -24.99
CA ASP A 344 -27.98 -12.53 -24.17
C ASP A 344 -27.31 -13.19 -22.96
N LEU A 345 -27.92 -13.02 -21.80
CA LEU A 345 -27.40 -13.51 -20.52
C LEU A 345 -28.34 -14.56 -19.94
N GLY A 346 -27.76 -15.64 -19.47
CA GLY A 346 -28.47 -16.72 -18.78
C GLY A 346 -27.78 -17.05 -17.46
N TYR A 347 -28.49 -16.92 -16.34
CA TYR A 347 -28.01 -17.33 -15.04
C TYR A 347 -28.64 -18.66 -14.67
N GLU A 348 -27.82 -19.71 -14.61
CA GLU A 348 -28.22 -21.03 -14.12
C GLU A 348 -27.81 -21.17 -12.67
N ILE A 349 -28.78 -21.37 -11.78
CA ILE A 349 -28.57 -21.41 -10.34
C ILE A 349 -28.77 -22.85 -9.85
N ASP A 350 -27.76 -23.38 -9.20
CA ASP A 350 -27.84 -24.59 -8.38
C ASP A 350 -27.81 -24.12 -6.93
N GLU A 351 -28.98 -24.16 -6.26
CA GLU A 351 -29.20 -23.54 -4.98
C GLU A 351 -28.42 -24.24 -3.84
N GLY A 352 -28.28 -25.57 -3.95
CA GLY A 352 -27.74 -26.40 -2.87
C GLY A 352 -28.66 -26.47 -1.66
N ASP A 353 -28.12 -26.89 -0.51
CA ASP A 353 -28.85 -27.03 0.74
C ASP A 353 -28.61 -25.86 1.68
N GLN A 354 -29.61 -25.53 2.50
CA GLN A 354 -29.50 -24.51 3.52
C GLN A 354 -28.62 -25.02 4.69
N ALA A 355 -27.64 -24.24 5.09
CA ALA A 355 -26.72 -24.57 6.17
C ALA A 355 -26.91 -23.68 7.41
N PHE A 356 -26.66 -24.26 8.59
CA PHE A 356 -26.65 -23.58 9.88
C PHE A 356 -25.29 -23.68 10.54
N ILE A 357 -24.93 -22.69 11.36
CA ILE A 357 -23.67 -22.69 12.10
C ILE A 357 -23.80 -23.62 13.31
N GLU A 358 -23.03 -24.71 13.36
CA GLU A 358 -22.99 -25.59 14.53
C GLU A 358 -22.15 -24.95 15.62
N LYS A 359 -20.90 -24.64 15.34
CA LYS A 359 -19.97 -23.96 16.25
C LYS A 359 -19.04 -23.03 15.48
N ILE A 360 -18.46 -22.09 16.22
CA ILE A 360 -17.41 -21.18 15.69
C ILE A 360 -16.10 -21.56 16.35
N GLU A 361 -15.14 -22.01 15.56
CA GLU A 361 -13.77 -22.32 16.00
C GLU A 361 -12.82 -21.23 15.54
N ILE A 362 -11.96 -20.78 16.45
CA ILE A 362 -10.92 -19.82 16.18
C ILE A 362 -9.58 -20.52 16.29
N ARG A 363 -8.74 -20.43 15.25
CA ARG A 363 -7.45 -21.10 15.18
C ARG A 363 -6.35 -20.09 14.83
N GLY A 364 -5.15 -20.29 15.39
CA GLY A 364 -3.97 -19.46 15.11
C GLY A 364 -3.80 -18.23 16.00
N ASN A 365 -4.72 -17.95 16.92
CA ASN A 365 -4.66 -16.86 17.87
C ASN A 365 -3.82 -17.24 19.11
N THR A 366 -2.49 -17.20 18.98
CA THR A 366 -1.57 -17.56 20.05
C THR A 366 -1.37 -16.46 21.09
N LYS A 367 -1.58 -15.21 20.72
CA LYS A 367 -1.44 -14.00 21.57
C LYS A 367 -2.78 -13.35 21.84
N THR A 368 -3.60 -13.19 20.80
CA THR A 368 -4.90 -12.51 20.91
C THR A 368 -5.92 -13.39 21.59
N LYS A 369 -6.55 -12.89 22.65
CA LYS A 369 -7.59 -13.60 23.39
C LYS A 369 -8.79 -13.92 22.48
N ASP A 370 -9.34 -15.11 22.60
CA ASP A 370 -10.51 -15.58 21.83
C ASP A 370 -11.68 -14.57 21.90
N LYS A 371 -11.93 -14.01 23.07
CA LYS A 371 -12.96 -12.97 23.29
C LYS A 371 -12.80 -11.76 22.34
N VAL A 372 -11.56 -11.34 22.06
CA VAL A 372 -11.27 -10.19 21.21
C VAL A 372 -11.68 -10.46 19.76
N ILE A 373 -11.50 -11.68 19.28
CA ILE A 373 -11.91 -12.10 17.94
C ILE A 373 -13.42 -12.31 17.91
N ARG A 374 -13.96 -13.05 18.86
CA ARG A 374 -15.36 -13.45 18.90
C ARG A 374 -16.33 -12.26 18.97
N ARG A 375 -15.97 -11.18 19.67
CA ARG A 375 -16.80 -9.97 19.77
C ARG A 375 -16.95 -9.18 18.45
N GLU A 376 -16.09 -9.42 17.47
CA GLU A 376 -16.14 -8.79 16.15
C GLU A 376 -17.01 -9.57 15.15
N LEU A 377 -17.43 -10.79 15.52
CA LEU A 377 -18.24 -11.61 14.64
C LEU A 377 -19.68 -11.08 14.56
N ALA A 378 -20.25 -11.17 13.36
CA ALA A 378 -21.61 -10.78 13.07
C ALA A 378 -22.56 -11.99 12.98
N VAL A 379 -22.08 -13.16 13.39
CA VAL A 379 -22.81 -14.44 13.36
C VAL A 379 -22.60 -15.19 14.68
N SER A 380 -23.56 -16.04 15.03
CA SER A 380 -23.55 -16.82 16.26
C SER A 380 -23.84 -18.30 15.98
N PRO A 381 -23.38 -19.23 16.84
CA PRO A 381 -23.76 -20.64 16.75
C PRO A 381 -25.28 -20.82 16.81
N GLY A 382 -25.82 -21.72 16.00
CA GLY A 382 -27.26 -22.00 15.87
C GLY A 382 -27.98 -21.13 14.86
N GLU A 383 -27.38 -20.04 14.38
CA GLU A 383 -27.96 -19.18 13.34
C GLU A 383 -27.75 -19.78 11.95
N VAL A 384 -28.50 -19.26 10.98
CA VAL A 384 -28.30 -19.54 9.56
C VAL A 384 -26.88 -19.17 9.16
N PHE A 385 -26.23 -19.97 8.33
CA PHE A 385 -24.85 -19.71 7.88
C PHE A 385 -24.84 -18.55 6.85
N ASP A 386 -25.02 -17.33 7.33
CA ASP A 386 -25.02 -16.11 6.50
C ASP A 386 -23.60 -15.76 6.05
N MET A 387 -23.27 -16.07 4.78
CA MET A 387 -21.96 -15.79 4.18
C MET A 387 -21.65 -14.31 4.06
N VAL A 388 -22.64 -13.43 3.93
CA VAL A 388 -22.44 -11.98 3.90
C VAL A 388 -22.03 -11.48 5.28
N SER A 389 -22.68 -11.97 6.34
CA SER A 389 -22.31 -11.66 7.73
C SER A 389 -20.95 -12.28 8.11
N VAL A 390 -20.60 -13.46 7.60
CA VAL A 390 -19.27 -14.07 7.76
C VAL A 390 -18.21 -13.21 7.07
N ARG A 391 -18.43 -12.76 5.84
CA ARG A 391 -17.52 -11.85 5.13
C ARG A 391 -17.34 -10.53 5.89
N ARG A 392 -18.43 -9.94 6.39
CA ARG A 392 -18.39 -8.74 7.24
C ARG A 392 -17.58 -8.97 8.52
N SER A 393 -17.70 -10.15 9.13
CA SER A 393 -16.91 -10.55 10.30
C SER A 393 -15.43 -10.58 9.97
N ARG A 394 -15.06 -11.19 8.84
CA ARG A 394 -13.67 -11.22 8.35
C ARG A 394 -13.13 -9.80 8.12
N GLU A 395 -13.88 -8.95 7.43
CA GLU A 395 -13.48 -7.56 7.17
C GLU A 395 -13.27 -6.75 8.47
N ARG A 396 -14.12 -6.98 9.50
CA ARG A 396 -13.92 -6.37 10.82
C ARG A 396 -12.64 -6.85 11.48
N LEU A 397 -12.36 -8.16 11.43
CA LEU A 397 -11.12 -8.72 11.98
C LEU A 397 -9.88 -8.21 11.25
N GLU A 398 -9.91 -8.12 9.92
CA GLU A 398 -8.86 -7.51 9.11
C GLU A 398 -8.67 -6.02 9.48
N GLY A 399 -9.76 -5.30 9.71
CA GLY A 399 -9.79 -3.90 10.14
C GLY A 399 -9.15 -3.64 11.51
N LEU A 400 -9.10 -4.63 12.41
CA LEU A 400 -8.37 -4.53 13.67
C LEU A 400 -6.87 -4.33 13.47
N ASN A 401 -6.35 -4.79 12.34
CA ASN A 401 -4.93 -4.72 12.01
C ASN A 401 -4.01 -5.54 12.95
N TYR A 402 -4.55 -6.60 13.58
CA TYR A 402 -3.84 -7.53 14.44
C TYR A 402 -3.30 -8.74 13.68
N PHE A 403 -3.88 -9.02 12.52
CA PHE A 403 -3.64 -10.20 11.72
C PHE A 403 -3.02 -9.84 10.38
N GLN A 404 -2.11 -10.69 9.91
CA GLN A 404 -1.58 -10.63 8.56
C GLN A 404 -2.57 -11.22 7.55
N LYS A 405 -3.29 -12.26 7.98
CA LYS A 405 -4.29 -12.97 7.20
C LYS A 405 -5.44 -13.41 8.10
N VAL A 406 -6.66 -13.33 7.57
CA VAL A 406 -7.87 -13.84 8.21
C VAL A 406 -8.64 -14.64 7.16
N ASP A 407 -8.81 -15.94 7.41
CA ASP A 407 -9.64 -16.82 6.60
C ASP A 407 -10.85 -17.27 7.43
N ALA A 408 -12.03 -17.23 6.84
CA ALA A 408 -13.27 -17.69 7.45
C ALA A 408 -13.92 -18.71 6.51
N THR A 409 -13.90 -19.98 6.89
CA THR A 409 -14.31 -21.10 6.02
C THR A 409 -15.32 -22.00 6.70
N PRO A 410 -16.36 -22.47 5.98
CA PRO A 410 -17.23 -23.53 6.48
C PRO A 410 -16.52 -24.87 6.45
N GLU A 411 -16.57 -25.63 7.55
CA GLU A 411 -16.13 -27.02 7.62
C GLU A 411 -17.35 -27.95 7.83
N PRO A 412 -17.44 -29.08 7.12
CA PRO A 412 -18.54 -30.02 7.28
C PRO A 412 -18.57 -30.64 8.68
N THR A 413 -19.74 -31.06 9.13
CA THR A 413 -19.95 -31.79 10.37
C THR A 413 -20.67 -33.13 10.08
N ASP A 414 -20.73 -34.02 11.09
CA ASP A 414 -21.48 -35.27 10.98
C ASP A 414 -23.03 -35.07 10.97
N ILE A 415 -23.48 -33.85 11.25
CA ILE A 415 -24.89 -33.48 11.27
C ILE A 415 -25.26 -32.89 9.91
N PRO A 416 -26.27 -33.43 9.20
CA PRO A 416 -26.75 -32.84 7.96
C PRO A 416 -27.14 -31.35 8.19
N ASP A 417 -26.96 -30.52 7.16
CA ASP A 417 -27.30 -29.10 7.14
C ASP A 417 -26.57 -28.24 8.19
N ARG A 418 -25.58 -28.81 8.88
CA ARG A 418 -24.75 -28.09 9.85
C ARG A 418 -23.32 -27.96 9.36
N ARG A 419 -22.73 -26.79 9.56
CA ARG A 419 -21.32 -26.49 9.26
C ARG A 419 -20.67 -25.79 10.43
N ASN A 420 -19.41 -26.10 10.68
CA ASN A 420 -18.61 -25.30 11.60
C ASN A 420 -18.06 -24.09 10.84
N LEU A 421 -18.11 -22.92 11.47
CA LEU A 421 -17.39 -21.76 10.97
C LEU A 421 -15.99 -21.78 11.59
N VAL A 422 -14.98 -22.00 10.78
CA VAL A 422 -13.57 -21.98 11.22
C VAL A 422 -12.94 -20.68 10.78
N ILE A 423 -12.45 -19.92 11.79
CA ILE A 423 -11.76 -18.66 11.58
C ILE A 423 -10.28 -18.92 11.85
N ASN A 424 -9.48 -18.95 10.78
CA ASN A 424 -8.04 -19.08 10.85
C ASN A 424 -7.40 -17.69 10.80
N VAL A 425 -6.58 -17.35 11.77
CA VAL A 425 -5.88 -16.07 11.83
C VAL A 425 -4.37 -16.28 11.86
N GLU A 426 -3.65 -15.45 11.13
CA GLU A 426 -2.19 -15.34 11.22
C GLU A 426 -1.87 -14.03 11.92
N GLU A 427 -1.35 -14.10 13.15
CA GLU A 427 -1.05 -12.91 13.92
C GLU A 427 0.20 -12.19 13.44
N LYS A 428 0.14 -10.87 13.42
CA LYS A 428 1.31 -10.03 13.15
C LYS A 428 1.74 -9.25 14.37
N ASN A 429 2.90 -8.64 14.28
CA ASN A 429 3.36 -7.74 15.34
C ASN A 429 2.48 -6.48 15.34
N THR A 430 1.89 -6.15 16.49
CA THR A 430 1.03 -4.98 16.71
C THR A 430 1.72 -3.86 17.45
N GLY A 431 2.93 -4.10 17.96
CA GLY A 431 3.79 -3.10 18.56
C GLY A 431 4.63 -2.38 17.51
N ASN A 432 4.72 -1.07 17.61
CA ASN A 432 5.54 -0.25 16.73
C ASN A 432 6.28 0.83 17.52
N ILE A 433 7.55 1.04 17.17
CA ILE A 433 8.38 2.14 17.67
C ILE A 433 8.70 3.04 16.48
N SER A 434 8.29 4.29 16.56
CA SER A 434 8.53 5.30 15.53
C SER A 434 9.47 6.37 16.08
N LEU A 435 10.50 6.68 15.33
CA LEU A 435 11.42 7.78 15.56
C LEU A 435 11.32 8.73 14.37
N GLY A 436 11.22 10.00 14.63
CA GLY A 436 11.15 10.98 13.55
C GLY A 436 11.65 12.35 13.97
N ALA A 437 11.97 13.15 12.96
CA ALA A 437 12.22 14.56 13.10
C ALA A 437 11.36 15.32 12.09
N GLY A 438 10.84 16.46 12.51
CA GLY A 438 10.04 17.33 11.67
C GLY A 438 10.54 18.77 11.75
N PHE A 439 10.14 19.54 10.75
CA PHE A 439 10.34 20.98 10.73
C PHE A 439 9.02 21.64 10.34
N SER A 440 8.63 22.67 11.07
CA SER A 440 7.49 23.50 10.69
C SER A 440 7.81 24.97 10.92
N THR A 441 7.07 25.84 10.26
CA THR A 441 7.20 27.30 10.47
C THR A 441 6.72 27.75 11.86
N ILE A 442 5.99 26.90 12.58
CA ILE A 442 5.53 27.13 13.95
C ILE A 442 6.54 26.59 14.97
N ASP A 443 6.76 25.27 14.93
CA ASP A 443 7.53 24.55 15.94
C ASP A 443 9.05 24.62 15.72
N ASN A 444 9.51 25.11 14.56
CA ASN A 444 10.88 24.96 14.07
C ASN A 444 11.26 23.47 13.93
N VAL A 445 12.39 23.06 14.43
CA VAL A 445 12.83 21.67 14.44
C VAL A 445 12.29 20.97 15.68
N VAL A 446 11.66 19.80 15.45
CA VAL A 446 11.17 18.92 16.51
C VAL A 446 11.62 17.49 16.23
N GLY A 447 11.99 16.78 17.27
CA GLY A 447 12.16 15.33 17.26
C GLY A 447 11.02 14.65 18.02
N PHE A 448 10.65 13.44 17.63
CA PHE A 448 9.70 12.66 18.39
C PHE A 448 10.09 11.19 18.47
N VAL A 449 9.68 10.59 19.56
CA VAL A 449 9.69 9.14 19.79
C VAL A 449 8.26 8.74 20.10
N GLU A 450 7.77 7.71 19.44
CA GLU A 450 6.43 7.18 19.67
C GLU A 450 6.48 5.67 19.78
N VAL A 451 5.89 5.13 20.84
CA VAL A 451 5.67 3.70 21.05
C VAL A 451 4.17 3.46 21.03
N THR A 452 3.73 2.57 20.15
CA THR A 452 2.32 2.19 20.04
C THR A 452 2.17 0.68 20.15
N GLN A 453 1.13 0.23 20.84
CA GLN A 453 0.69 -1.16 20.86
C GLN A 453 -0.80 -1.22 20.52
N GLY A 454 -1.12 -1.78 19.36
CA GLY A 454 -2.50 -1.82 18.85
C GLY A 454 -3.36 -2.91 19.48
N ASN A 455 -2.76 -3.99 19.94
CA ASN A 455 -3.44 -5.10 20.62
C ASN A 455 -2.92 -5.20 22.05
N PHE A 456 -3.03 -4.10 22.82
CA PHE A 456 -2.53 -4.02 24.18
C PHE A 456 -3.39 -4.83 25.14
N ASP A 457 -2.78 -5.33 26.21
CA ASP A 457 -3.44 -6.00 27.31
C ASP A 457 -2.81 -5.55 28.64
N LEU A 458 -3.47 -4.65 29.34
CA LEU A 458 -2.99 -4.09 30.62
C LEU A 458 -2.77 -5.17 31.69
N PHE A 459 -3.54 -6.26 31.63
CA PHE A 459 -3.54 -7.34 32.62
C PHE A 459 -2.71 -8.56 32.22
N ASN A 460 -1.84 -8.44 31.22
CA ASN A 460 -0.96 -9.53 30.77
C ASN A 460 0.53 -9.15 30.80
N PRO A 461 1.12 -8.80 31.96
CA PRO A 461 2.56 -8.57 32.06
C PRO A 461 3.34 -9.88 31.89
N PRO A 462 4.58 -9.86 31.38
CA PRO A 462 5.32 -8.70 30.88
C PRO A 462 5.05 -8.41 29.41
N TYR A 463 4.25 -9.21 28.72
CA TYR A 463 4.06 -9.11 27.26
C TYR A 463 3.11 -7.97 26.86
N PHE A 464 2.14 -7.62 27.70
CA PHE A 464 1.13 -6.57 27.48
C PHE A 464 0.46 -6.64 26.10
N THR A 465 0.15 -7.85 25.61
CA THR A 465 -0.46 -8.08 24.30
C THR A 465 -1.63 -9.05 24.37
N GLY A 466 -2.58 -8.90 23.44
CA GLY A 466 -3.67 -9.84 23.22
C GLY A 466 -5.04 -9.42 23.77
N GLY A 467 -5.14 -8.29 24.48
CA GLY A 467 -6.38 -7.81 25.10
C GLY A 467 -7.29 -7.01 24.19
N GLY A 468 -6.82 -6.61 23.02
CA GLY A 468 -7.58 -5.77 22.09
C GLY A 468 -7.67 -4.29 22.48
N GLN A 469 -6.93 -3.88 23.49
CA GLN A 469 -6.78 -2.49 23.91
C GLN A 469 -5.74 -1.78 23.03
N LYS A 470 -5.67 -0.45 23.13
CA LYS A 470 -4.64 0.34 22.44
C LYS A 470 -3.88 1.16 23.47
N ALA A 471 -2.57 1.17 23.36
CA ALA A 471 -1.69 2.01 24.17
C ALA A 471 -0.74 2.81 23.28
N ARG A 472 -0.50 4.07 23.64
CA ARG A 472 0.40 4.97 22.94
C ARG A 472 1.16 5.81 23.93
N LEU A 473 2.48 5.86 23.77
CA LEU A 473 3.37 6.78 24.45
C LEU A 473 4.08 7.62 23.40
N ARG A 474 4.00 8.94 23.52
CA ARG A 474 4.67 9.86 22.60
C ARG A 474 5.39 10.95 23.36
N ALA A 475 6.64 11.17 23.01
CA ALA A 475 7.42 12.32 23.43
C ALA A 475 7.83 13.13 22.21
N THR A 476 7.50 14.40 22.17
CA THR A 476 7.91 15.36 21.14
C THR A 476 8.70 16.47 21.78
N VAL A 477 9.94 16.68 21.34
CA VAL A 477 10.83 17.70 21.90
C VAL A 477 11.42 18.51 20.76
N GLY A 478 11.33 19.83 20.90
CA GLY A 478 11.86 20.79 19.95
C GLY A 478 12.23 22.09 20.63
N SER A 479 12.71 23.07 19.85
CA SER A 479 13.14 24.38 20.36
C SER A 479 12.00 25.24 20.92
N ARG A 480 10.75 24.98 20.45
CA ARG A 480 9.55 25.76 20.83
C ARG A 480 8.41 24.89 21.34
N ARG A 481 8.63 23.57 21.47
CA ARG A 481 7.60 22.62 21.88
C ARG A 481 8.21 21.48 22.68
N GLN A 482 7.55 21.16 23.78
CA GLN A 482 7.70 19.93 24.53
C GLN A 482 6.30 19.35 24.74
N ASP A 483 6.09 18.09 24.35
CA ASP A 483 4.79 17.45 24.42
C ASP A 483 4.99 15.96 24.75
N TYR A 484 4.51 15.56 25.90
CA TYR A 484 4.52 14.19 26.39
C TYR A 484 3.08 13.71 26.48
N LEU A 485 2.76 12.61 25.85
CA LEU A 485 1.43 12.03 25.81
C LEU A 485 1.48 10.55 26.14
N MET A 486 0.66 10.13 27.07
CA MET A 486 0.29 8.72 27.31
C MET A 486 -1.21 8.59 27.01
N SER A 487 -1.56 7.66 26.14
CA SER A 487 -2.95 7.40 25.74
C SER A 487 -3.26 5.91 25.87
N PHE A 488 -4.38 5.60 26.47
CA PHE A 488 -4.92 4.26 26.60
C PHE A 488 -6.37 4.24 26.11
N VAL A 489 -6.73 3.22 25.33
CA VAL A 489 -8.11 3.04 24.85
C VAL A 489 -8.54 1.59 25.02
N GLU A 490 -9.65 1.36 25.73
CA GLU A 490 -10.38 0.09 25.75
C GLU A 490 -11.62 0.22 24.83
N PRO A 491 -11.60 -0.38 23.61
CA PRO A 491 -12.70 -0.20 22.64
C PRO A 491 -14.01 -0.87 23.03
N TRP A 492 -13.95 -1.86 23.94
CA TRP A 492 -15.09 -2.66 24.38
C TRP A 492 -15.24 -2.60 25.90
N PHE A 493 -15.36 -1.39 26.42
CA PHE A 493 -15.53 -1.18 27.84
C PHE A 493 -16.81 -1.84 28.36
N LEU A 494 -16.68 -2.63 29.42
CA LEU A 494 -17.77 -3.44 29.98
C LEU A 494 -18.41 -4.41 28.97
N ASP A 495 -17.62 -4.93 28.04
CA ASP A 495 -18.06 -5.85 26.97
C ASP A 495 -19.13 -5.28 26.05
N ARG A 496 -19.20 -3.95 25.94
CA ARG A 496 -20.11 -3.22 25.06
C ARG A 496 -19.30 -2.44 24.03
N LYS A 497 -19.89 -2.14 22.88
CA LYS A 497 -19.33 -1.22 21.88
C LYS A 497 -19.32 0.21 22.41
N LEU A 498 -18.53 0.42 23.46
CA LEU A 498 -18.31 1.68 24.16
C LEU A 498 -16.80 1.80 24.40
N ALA A 499 -16.16 2.76 23.77
CA ALA A 499 -14.74 2.98 23.95
C ALA A 499 -14.49 3.85 25.19
N LEU A 500 -13.66 3.37 26.11
CA LEU A 500 -13.10 4.13 27.20
C LEU A 500 -11.71 4.62 26.81
N GLY A 501 -11.52 5.94 26.77
CA GLY A 501 -10.23 6.59 26.54
C GLY A 501 -9.69 7.20 27.82
N VAL A 502 -8.38 7.07 28.05
CA VAL A 502 -7.65 7.76 29.14
C VAL A 502 -6.40 8.38 28.52
N ASP A 503 -6.28 9.71 28.64
CA ASP A 503 -5.13 10.45 28.16
C ASP A 503 -4.47 11.18 29.34
N LEU A 504 -3.14 11.11 29.42
CA LEU A 504 -2.31 11.93 30.32
C LEU A 504 -1.31 12.68 29.48
N TYR A 505 -1.17 13.98 29.75
CA TYR A 505 -0.29 14.82 28.94
C TYR A 505 0.39 15.92 29.75
N HIS A 506 1.57 16.29 29.25
CA HIS A 506 2.28 17.48 29.65
C HIS A 506 2.79 18.20 28.40
N ARG A 507 2.40 19.46 28.22
CA ARG A 507 2.73 20.29 27.06
C ARG A 507 3.27 21.63 27.49
N ARG A 508 4.36 22.07 26.85
CA ARG A 508 4.90 23.41 26.95
C ARG A 508 5.17 23.94 25.54
N THR A 509 4.68 25.11 25.24
CA THR A 509 4.85 25.71 23.92
C THR A 509 5.23 27.20 24.04
N SER A 510 6.25 27.62 23.26
CA SER A 510 6.78 29.00 23.23
C SER A 510 6.66 29.65 21.85
N PHE A 511 5.70 29.19 21.03
CA PHE A 511 5.54 29.69 19.67
C PHE A 511 4.40 30.70 19.49
N GLN A 512 3.50 30.85 20.46
CA GLN A 512 2.39 31.80 20.39
C GLN A 512 2.82 33.21 20.62
N SER A 513 3.67 33.45 21.60
CA SER A 513 4.31 34.74 21.91
C SER A 513 5.80 34.55 22.22
N THR A 514 6.56 35.64 22.14
CA THR A 514 7.94 35.71 22.63
C THR A 514 8.02 36.24 24.07
N LEU A 515 6.87 36.60 24.64
CA LEU A 515 6.77 37.25 25.95
C LEU A 515 6.36 36.25 27.05
N TYR A 516 5.85 35.09 26.68
CA TYR A 516 5.41 34.02 27.59
C TYR A 516 5.42 32.66 26.94
N ASP A 517 5.48 31.62 27.75
CA ASP A 517 5.25 30.26 27.38
C ASP A 517 3.85 29.78 27.81
N GLN A 518 3.24 28.88 27.07
CA GLN A 518 2.02 28.19 27.51
C GLN A 518 2.37 26.83 28.09
N ARG A 519 1.79 26.53 29.25
CA ARG A 519 1.91 25.23 29.91
C ARG A 519 0.52 24.59 30.07
N GLN A 520 0.46 23.27 29.84
CA GLN A 520 -0.74 22.46 30.04
C GLN A 520 -0.33 21.08 30.57
N THR A 521 -0.78 20.73 31.75
CA THR A 521 -0.52 19.41 32.37
C THR A 521 -1.81 18.85 32.87
N GLY A 522 -2.16 17.64 32.48
CA GLY A 522 -3.44 17.09 32.94
C GLY A 522 -3.74 15.72 32.37
N GLY A 523 -5.00 15.35 32.56
CA GLY A 523 -5.53 14.11 32.02
C GLY A 523 -7.00 14.21 31.67
N SER A 524 -7.42 13.33 30.79
CA SER A 524 -8.82 13.20 30.43
C SER A 524 -9.27 11.74 30.43
N VAL A 525 -10.54 11.54 30.81
CA VAL A 525 -11.22 10.27 30.68
C VAL A 525 -12.40 10.48 29.76
N SER A 526 -12.59 9.63 28.77
CA SER A 526 -13.66 9.77 27.79
C SER A 526 -14.38 8.46 27.51
N LEU A 527 -15.67 8.56 27.22
CA LEU A 527 -16.51 7.49 26.73
C LEU A 527 -17.01 7.86 25.33
N GLU A 528 -16.74 7.00 24.36
CA GLU A 528 -17.17 7.22 22.97
C GLU A 528 -17.97 6.04 22.46
N LYS A 529 -19.08 6.30 21.77
CA LYS A 529 -19.97 5.29 21.20
C LYS A 529 -20.51 5.74 19.84
N ALA A 530 -20.61 4.77 18.91
CA ALA A 530 -21.46 4.95 17.73
C ALA A 530 -22.94 4.98 18.14
N LEU A 531 -23.68 5.98 17.64
CA LEU A 531 -25.08 6.20 18.06
C LEU A 531 -26.07 5.54 17.08
N TRP A 532 -26.53 6.29 16.09
CA TRP A 532 -27.58 5.82 15.14
C TRP A 532 -27.01 5.02 13.97
N SER A 533 -25.75 5.27 13.61
CA SER A 533 -25.03 4.55 12.58
C SER A 533 -23.52 4.64 12.85
N ASP A 534 -22.71 3.89 12.09
CA ASP A 534 -21.26 3.94 12.20
C ASP A 534 -20.67 5.34 11.83
N PHE A 535 -21.47 6.19 11.16
CA PHE A 535 -21.09 7.56 10.82
C PHE A 535 -21.25 8.54 11.99
N TRP A 536 -22.14 8.25 12.94
CA TRP A 536 -22.41 9.10 14.08
C TRP A 536 -21.69 8.61 15.33
N ARG A 537 -20.92 9.48 15.96
CA ARG A 537 -20.22 9.19 17.21
C ARG A 537 -20.56 10.24 18.25
N GLY A 538 -20.94 9.79 19.43
CA GLY A 538 -21.09 10.61 20.62
C GLY A 538 -19.94 10.36 21.58
N ARG A 539 -19.34 11.43 22.09
CA ARG A 539 -18.26 11.41 23.08
C ARG A 539 -18.66 12.21 24.31
N LEU A 540 -18.47 11.64 25.48
CA LEU A 540 -18.55 12.31 26.77
C LEU A 540 -17.14 12.26 27.38
N SER A 541 -16.63 13.38 27.89
CA SER A 541 -15.31 13.44 28.49
C SER A 541 -15.32 14.23 29.79
N TYR A 542 -14.44 13.85 30.69
CA TYR A 542 -14.05 14.65 31.85
C TYR A 542 -12.56 14.94 31.76
N THR A 543 -12.17 16.17 31.95
CA THR A 543 -10.78 16.64 31.86
C THR A 543 -10.43 17.42 33.11
N LEU A 544 -9.31 17.10 33.73
CA LEU A 544 -8.69 17.85 34.82
C LEU A 544 -7.30 18.24 34.40
N GLU A 545 -7.02 19.53 34.37
CA GLU A 545 -5.77 20.06 33.86
C GLU A 545 -5.32 21.34 34.56
N ASP A 546 -4.03 21.50 34.76
CA ASP A 546 -3.34 22.73 35.16
C ASP A 546 -2.87 23.44 33.89
N VAL A 547 -3.41 24.62 33.62
CA VAL A 547 -3.16 25.37 32.38
C VAL A 547 -2.83 26.81 32.66
N GLY A 548 -2.02 27.42 31.81
CA GLY A 548 -1.78 28.87 31.92
C GLY A 548 -0.54 29.30 31.15
N ILE A 549 -0.09 30.51 31.48
CA ILE A 549 1.10 31.14 30.91
C ILE A 549 2.20 31.26 31.94
N THR A 550 3.40 30.86 31.53
CA THR A 550 4.60 30.87 32.37
C THR A 550 5.72 31.66 31.69
N ASP A 551 6.79 31.90 32.41
CA ASP A 551 7.97 32.64 31.90
C ASP A 551 7.62 34.01 31.31
N VAL A 552 6.63 34.69 31.93
CA VAL A 552 6.14 35.99 31.50
C VAL A 552 7.19 37.07 31.80
N ASN A 553 7.59 37.82 30.76
CA ASN A 553 8.51 38.96 30.95
C ASN A 553 7.73 40.20 31.40
N THR A 554 7.52 40.32 32.71
CA THR A 554 6.70 41.36 33.34
C THR A 554 7.16 42.79 33.06
N ALA A 555 8.40 43.00 32.61
CA ALA A 555 8.90 44.32 32.22
C ALA A 555 8.45 44.77 30.82
N LEU A 556 8.00 43.85 29.97
CA LEU A 556 7.66 44.10 28.58
C LEU A 556 6.18 43.83 28.22
N VAL A 557 5.40 43.33 29.17
CA VAL A 557 3.98 43.00 28.96
C VAL A 557 3.05 44.08 29.53
N SER A 558 1.83 44.12 28.99
CA SER A 558 0.76 44.98 29.53
C SER A 558 0.31 44.51 30.91
N PRO A 559 -0.30 45.41 31.71
CA PRO A 559 -0.89 45.02 32.99
C PRO A 559 -1.94 43.90 32.84
N GLU A 560 -2.68 43.90 31.74
CA GLU A 560 -3.66 42.87 31.41
C GLU A 560 -3.00 41.50 31.21
N LEU A 561 -1.89 41.45 30.49
CA LEU A 561 -1.16 40.20 30.26
C LEU A 561 -0.40 39.76 31.52
N ALA A 562 0.13 40.72 32.30
CA ALA A 562 0.79 40.42 33.57
C ALA A 562 -0.16 39.80 34.60
N SER A 563 -1.44 40.20 34.61
CA SER A 563 -2.46 39.61 35.50
C SER A 563 -2.86 38.19 35.11
N GLU A 564 -2.61 37.74 33.90
CA GLU A 564 -2.85 36.38 33.44
C GLU A 564 -1.68 35.41 33.74
N ALA A 565 -0.56 35.92 34.30
CA ALA A 565 0.61 35.14 34.60
C ALA A 565 0.35 34.13 35.70
N GLY A 566 0.70 32.87 35.45
CA GLY A 566 0.47 31.76 36.34
C GLY A 566 -0.29 30.63 35.67
N THR A 567 -0.73 29.69 36.46
CA THR A 567 -1.56 28.55 36.01
C THR A 567 -2.79 28.42 36.89
N GLU A 568 -3.85 27.87 36.35
CA GLU A 568 -5.10 27.60 37.01
C GLU A 568 -5.53 26.14 36.79
N ILE A 569 -6.23 25.61 37.76
CA ILE A 569 -6.83 24.25 37.63
C ILE A 569 -8.18 24.36 36.91
N VAL A 570 -8.25 23.77 35.74
CA VAL A 570 -9.47 23.65 34.94
C VAL A 570 -10.03 22.25 35.06
N SER A 571 -11.23 22.14 35.59
CA SER A 571 -12.01 20.90 35.69
C SER A 571 -13.24 21.03 34.81
N LYS A 572 -13.33 20.22 33.75
CA LYS A 572 -14.39 20.38 32.74
C LYS A 572 -14.99 19.06 32.26
N VAL A 573 -16.28 19.10 31.96
CA VAL A 573 -17.03 18.07 31.26
C VAL A 573 -17.23 18.51 29.83
N GLY A 574 -16.95 17.60 28.88
CA GLY A 574 -17.12 17.85 27.46
C GLY A 574 -18.09 16.86 26.83
N PHE A 575 -18.93 17.36 25.92
CA PHE A 575 -19.76 16.55 25.03
C PHE A 575 -19.38 16.85 23.59
N GLY A 576 -19.14 15.77 22.82
CA GLY A 576 -18.84 15.84 21.39
C GLY A 576 -19.84 15.00 20.59
N LEU A 577 -20.31 15.53 19.48
CA LEU A 577 -21.11 14.80 18.50
C LEU A 577 -20.47 14.95 17.13
N THR A 578 -20.07 13.85 16.54
CA THR A 578 -19.38 13.83 15.24
C THR A 578 -20.18 13.00 14.24
N TYR A 579 -20.40 13.56 13.08
CA TYR A 579 -20.84 12.84 11.87
C TYR A 579 -19.71 12.83 10.87
N ASP A 580 -19.27 11.66 10.40
CA ASP A 580 -18.16 11.52 9.43
C ASP A 580 -18.52 10.53 8.32
N ALA A 581 -18.82 11.05 7.13
CA ALA A 581 -19.15 10.30 5.92
C ALA A 581 -18.14 10.56 4.79
N ARG A 582 -16.92 10.98 5.14
CA ARG A 582 -15.84 11.21 4.16
C ARG A 582 -15.41 9.90 3.51
N ARG A 583 -15.11 9.96 2.21
CA ARG A 583 -14.62 8.85 1.41
C ARG A 583 -13.25 9.19 0.82
N GLY A 584 -12.38 8.18 0.72
CA GLY A 584 -11.00 8.32 0.27
C GLY A 584 -10.03 8.18 1.45
N GLY A 585 -8.73 8.02 1.15
CA GLY A 585 -7.69 7.81 2.14
C GLY A 585 -7.29 9.08 2.89
N LEU A 586 -5.97 9.34 2.99
CA LEU A 586 -5.41 10.53 3.68
C LEU A 586 -5.91 11.88 3.14
N VAL A 587 -6.29 11.94 1.87
CA VAL A 587 -6.95 13.11 1.27
C VAL A 587 -8.33 12.68 0.83
N PRO A 588 -9.40 13.09 1.55
CA PRO A 588 -10.76 12.78 1.19
C PRO A 588 -11.10 13.30 -0.22
N SER A 589 -11.79 12.49 -1.01
CA SER A 589 -12.22 12.84 -2.36
C SER A 589 -13.68 13.26 -2.45
N SER A 590 -14.49 12.87 -1.45
CA SER A 590 -15.93 13.19 -1.38
C SER A 590 -16.46 12.97 0.04
N GLY A 591 -17.67 13.45 0.29
CA GLY A 591 -18.35 13.32 1.57
C GLY A 591 -18.13 14.51 2.50
N HIS A 592 -18.62 14.41 3.71
CA HIS A 592 -18.56 15.49 4.68
C HIS A 592 -18.31 14.97 6.09
N ARG A 593 -17.82 15.87 6.93
CA ARG A 593 -17.71 15.70 8.38
C ARG A 593 -18.26 16.94 9.06
N VAL A 594 -19.05 16.73 10.10
CA VAL A 594 -19.53 17.78 10.99
C VAL A 594 -19.28 17.35 12.42
N GLU A 595 -18.78 18.26 13.23
CA GLU A 595 -18.46 18.03 14.62
C GLU A 595 -19.02 19.18 15.46
N PHE A 596 -19.74 18.85 16.50
CA PHE A 596 -20.20 19.77 17.53
C PHE A 596 -19.50 19.42 18.84
N ILE A 597 -18.95 20.42 19.51
CA ILE A 597 -18.23 20.31 20.79
C ILE A 597 -18.86 21.28 21.79
N SER A 598 -19.19 20.80 22.96
CA SER A 598 -19.64 21.60 24.09
C SER A 598 -18.82 21.23 25.32
N GLU A 599 -18.29 22.22 26.02
CA GLU A 599 -17.55 22.03 27.27
C GLU A 599 -18.14 22.94 28.35
N LEU A 600 -18.19 22.43 29.56
CA LEU A 600 -18.57 23.16 30.77
C LEU A 600 -17.48 22.96 31.80
N ALA A 601 -16.79 24.02 32.14
CA ALA A 601 -15.72 24.06 33.14
C ALA A 601 -16.21 24.71 34.42
N GLY A 602 -15.71 24.25 35.56
CA GLY A 602 -16.00 24.81 36.87
C GLY A 602 -17.36 24.42 37.47
N GLY A 603 -17.93 25.28 38.30
CA GLY A 603 -19.18 25.02 38.98
C GLY A 603 -19.17 23.72 39.78
N PRO A 604 -20.12 22.79 39.51
CA PRO A 604 -20.20 21.52 40.25
C PRO A 604 -18.99 20.59 40.07
N TRP A 605 -18.18 20.84 39.06
CA TRP A 605 -16.98 20.04 38.74
C TRP A 605 -15.73 20.53 39.48
N GLY A 606 -15.81 21.71 40.15
CA GLY A 606 -14.66 22.35 40.80
C GLY A 606 -13.67 22.95 39.81
N GLY A 607 -12.51 23.33 40.31
CA GLY A 607 -11.51 24.05 39.54
C GLY A 607 -11.55 25.58 39.81
N GLU A 608 -10.73 26.31 39.10
CA GLU A 608 -10.56 27.78 39.29
C GLU A 608 -11.16 28.57 38.11
N ALA A 609 -11.49 27.90 37.01
CA ALA A 609 -12.06 28.53 35.82
C ALA A 609 -13.52 28.10 35.59
N ASP A 610 -14.40 29.11 35.51
CA ASP A 610 -15.85 28.97 35.33
C ASP A 610 -16.28 29.47 33.95
N PHE A 611 -16.38 28.56 32.96
CA PHE A 611 -16.82 28.94 31.61
C PHE A 611 -17.57 27.80 30.91
N TYR A 612 -18.34 28.14 29.88
CA TYR A 612 -18.76 27.20 28.87
C TYR A 612 -18.22 27.56 27.49
N ARG A 613 -18.00 26.53 26.69
CA ARG A 613 -17.51 26.62 25.31
C ARG A 613 -18.44 25.87 24.39
N LEU A 614 -18.77 26.48 23.27
CA LEU A 614 -19.51 25.86 22.18
C LEU A 614 -18.71 26.01 20.90
N GLU A 615 -18.50 24.92 20.18
CA GLU A 615 -17.75 24.94 18.93
C GLU A 615 -18.39 24.02 17.91
N MET A 616 -18.47 24.46 16.66
CA MET A 616 -18.91 23.70 15.52
C MET A 616 -17.84 23.73 14.44
N ARG A 617 -17.51 22.57 13.89
CA ARG A 617 -16.55 22.39 12.81
C ARG A 617 -17.21 21.59 11.70
N GLY A 618 -16.97 21.99 10.45
CA GLY A 618 -17.49 21.28 9.29
C GLY A 618 -16.48 21.24 8.16
N SER A 619 -16.51 20.16 7.41
CA SER A 619 -15.80 20.04 6.14
C SER A 619 -16.63 19.29 5.13
N GLN A 620 -16.58 19.74 3.88
CA GLN A 620 -17.26 19.12 2.75
C GLN A 620 -16.27 18.95 1.60
N TYR A 621 -16.30 17.76 0.99
CA TYR A 621 -15.45 17.41 -0.15
C TYR A 621 -16.32 17.10 -1.36
N PHE A 622 -15.96 17.67 -2.52
CA PHE A 622 -16.62 17.45 -3.79
C PHE A 622 -15.61 17.07 -4.86
N ARG A 623 -16.05 16.33 -5.87
CA ARG A 623 -15.27 16.11 -7.07
C ARG A 623 -15.11 17.45 -7.82
N GLY A 624 -13.88 17.73 -8.26
CA GLY A 624 -13.59 18.94 -9.04
C GLY A 624 -13.98 18.80 -10.51
N PHE A 625 -13.55 19.77 -11.32
CA PHE A 625 -13.89 19.87 -12.75
C PHE A 625 -13.28 18.76 -13.63
N ALA A 626 -12.28 18.03 -13.13
CA ALA A 626 -11.66 16.92 -13.80
C ALA A 626 -11.42 15.76 -12.84
N GLU A 627 -11.14 14.60 -13.40
CA GLU A 627 -10.86 13.39 -12.61
C GLU A 627 -9.70 13.59 -11.63
N GLY A 628 -9.89 13.14 -10.38
CA GLY A 628 -8.93 13.31 -9.30
C GLY A 628 -8.82 14.72 -8.71
N HIS A 629 -9.48 15.74 -9.32
CA HIS A 629 -9.58 17.07 -8.73
C HIS A 629 -10.57 17.08 -7.57
N THR A 630 -10.31 17.90 -6.55
CA THR A 630 -11.14 17.95 -5.33
C THR A 630 -11.32 19.39 -4.87
N TRP A 631 -12.56 19.74 -4.55
CA TRP A 631 -12.92 20.89 -3.75
C TRP A 631 -13.00 20.48 -2.28
N GLU A 632 -12.40 21.27 -1.41
CA GLU A 632 -12.55 21.22 0.04
C GLU A 632 -13.13 22.54 0.52
N ILE A 633 -14.26 22.48 1.23
CA ILE A 633 -14.85 23.61 1.93
C ILE A 633 -14.80 23.29 3.42
N LEU A 634 -14.23 24.19 4.22
CA LEU A 634 -14.07 24.00 5.64
C LEU A 634 -14.64 25.22 6.36
N GLY A 635 -15.37 24.99 7.46
CA GLY A 635 -15.90 26.03 8.31
C GLY A 635 -15.72 25.68 9.78
N ARG A 636 -15.42 26.70 10.60
CA ARG A 636 -15.34 26.60 12.07
C ARG A 636 -16.01 27.81 12.68
N LEU A 637 -16.72 27.58 13.76
CA LEU A 637 -17.39 28.60 14.56
C LEU A 637 -17.26 28.22 16.02
N GLY A 638 -16.89 29.13 16.87
CA GLY A 638 -16.81 28.86 18.30
C GLY A 638 -17.00 30.09 19.16
N THR A 639 -17.52 29.87 20.35
CA THR A 639 -17.66 30.88 21.38
C THR A 639 -17.38 30.29 22.75
N ILE A 640 -16.83 31.11 23.63
CA ILE A 640 -16.55 30.77 25.02
C ILE A 640 -17.01 31.93 25.90
N GLN A 641 -17.62 31.62 27.01
CA GLN A 641 -18.12 32.63 27.93
C GLN A 641 -17.92 32.19 29.38
N ALA A 642 -17.39 33.05 30.21
CA ALA A 642 -17.41 32.88 31.65
C ALA A 642 -18.80 33.16 32.21
N TYR A 643 -19.23 32.43 33.25
CA TYR A 643 -20.55 32.53 33.82
C TYR A 643 -20.57 32.94 35.32
N SER A 644 -19.42 32.95 35.98
CA SER A 644 -19.30 33.32 37.42
C SER A 644 -18.87 34.77 37.67
N GLY A 645 -18.74 35.58 36.62
CA GLY A 645 -18.28 36.97 36.72
C GLY A 645 -16.80 37.16 36.43
N ASP A 646 -16.03 36.10 36.32
CA ASP A 646 -14.63 36.10 35.92
C ASP A 646 -14.46 36.28 34.41
N SER A 647 -13.28 36.65 33.98
CA SER A 647 -12.93 36.66 32.56
C SER A 647 -12.39 35.31 32.14
N VAL A 648 -12.65 34.94 30.89
CA VAL A 648 -12.00 33.76 30.29
C VAL A 648 -10.50 34.02 30.22
N THR A 649 -9.69 33.14 30.79
CA THR A 649 -8.24 33.26 30.81
C THR A 649 -7.62 33.14 29.42
N LEU A 650 -6.48 33.75 29.22
CA LEU A 650 -5.77 33.81 27.94
C LEU A 650 -5.56 32.44 27.29
N PHE A 651 -5.23 31.43 28.09
CA PHE A 651 -5.01 30.08 27.61
C PHE A 651 -6.25 29.50 26.93
N ASN A 652 -7.44 29.84 27.41
CA ASN A 652 -8.70 29.34 26.95
C ASN A 652 -9.31 30.09 25.75
N ARG A 653 -8.77 31.30 25.41
CA ARG A 653 -9.26 32.14 24.32
C ARG A 653 -8.89 31.60 22.93
N TYR A 654 -9.58 32.09 21.90
CA TYR A 654 -9.36 31.74 20.52
C TYR A 654 -8.34 32.68 19.83
N PHE A 655 -7.59 32.06 18.91
CA PHE A 655 -6.62 32.74 18.04
C PHE A 655 -6.74 32.15 16.64
N LEU A 656 -6.57 32.96 15.60
CA LEU A 656 -6.42 32.54 14.21
C LEU A 656 -5.06 33.02 13.65
N GLY A 657 -4.73 32.54 12.45
CA GLY A 657 -3.46 32.75 11.77
C GLY A 657 -2.60 31.50 11.76
N GLY A 658 -1.76 31.35 10.73
CA GLY A 658 -0.85 30.23 10.57
C GLY A 658 -1.37 29.12 9.64
N PRO A 659 -0.59 28.04 9.45
CA PRO A 659 -0.81 27.05 8.39
C PRO A 659 -2.13 26.27 8.49
N ARG A 660 -2.79 26.30 9.64
CA ARG A 660 -4.03 25.54 9.89
C ARG A 660 -5.32 26.36 9.82
N THR A 661 -5.18 27.70 9.73
CA THR A 661 -6.31 28.63 9.64
C THR A 661 -6.08 29.65 8.54
N LEU A 662 -5.81 30.92 8.88
CA LEU A 662 -5.52 32.00 7.93
C LEU A 662 -4.05 31.93 7.50
N ARG A 663 -3.77 31.27 6.39
CA ARG A 663 -2.40 30.94 5.94
C ARG A 663 -1.57 32.14 5.46
N GLY A 664 -2.21 33.26 5.21
CA GLY A 664 -1.52 34.54 4.90
C GLY A 664 -0.96 35.25 6.14
N TYR A 665 -1.32 34.82 7.35
CA TYR A 665 -0.97 35.48 8.60
C TYR A 665 0.01 34.66 9.45
N ARG A 666 0.73 35.28 10.36
CA ARG A 666 1.56 34.60 11.36
C ARG A 666 0.66 33.79 12.29
N PHE A 667 1.23 32.74 12.88
CA PHE A 667 0.53 31.94 13.86
C PHE A 667 0.04 32.81 15.03
N ALA A 668 -1.26 32.62 15.40
CA ALA A 668 -1.94 33.32 16.49
C ALA A 668 -1.98 34.87 16.39
N ARG A 669 -1.73 35.44 15.21
CA ARG A 669 -1.68 36.92 15.04
C ARG A 669 -2.97 37.52 14.46
N VAL A 670 -4.06 36.76 14.46
CA VAL A 670 -5.40 37.27 14.17
C VAL A 670 -6.25 37.07 15.42
N SER A 671 -6.30 38.12 16.22
CA SER A 671 -7.08 38.18 17.47
C SER A 671 -7.10 39.63 18.03
N PRO A 672 -8.01 39.94 18.95
CA PRO A 672 -7.96 41.17 19.77
C PRO A 672 -6.60 41.35 20.40
N ARG A 673 -6.29 42.62 20.69
CA ARG A 673 -5.01 43.05 21.27
C ARG A 673 -5.20 43.66 22.65
N ASP A 674 -4.15 43.60 23.46
CA ASP A 674 -4.05 44.28 24.73
C ASP A 674 -3.64 45.75 24.55
N SER A 675 -3.49 46.49 25.66
CA SER A 675 -3.09 47.91 25.68
C SER A 675 -1.69 48.19 25.11
N PHE A 676 -0.81 47.18 25.04
CA PHE A 676 0.53 47.30 24.45
C PHE A 676 0.58 46.75 23.01
N GLY A 677 -0.55 46.27 22.46
CA GLY A 677 -0.65 45.78 21.09
C GLY A 677 -0.29 44.30 20.91
N GLU A 678 -0.03 43.56 22.00
CA GLU A 678 0.16 42.11 21.91
C GLU A 678 -1.18 41.40 21.70
N HIS A 679 -1.15 40.29 20.98
CA HIS A 679 -2.35 39.50 20.68
C HIS A 679 -2.84 38.77 21.93
N PHE A 680 -4.06 39.12 22.36
CA PHE A 680 -4.61 38.70 23.64
C PHE A 680 -5.73 37.63 23.51
N GLY A 681 -6.02 37.19 22.30
CA GLY A 681 -7.09 36.22 22.02
C GLY A 681 -8.50 36.81 22.18
N GLY A 682 -9.50 36.09 21.79
CA GLY A 682 -10.90 36.48 21.89
C GLY A 682 -11.84 35.35 22.24
N ASN A 683 -13.08 35.74 22.53
CA ASN A 683 -14.11 34.81 23.04
C ASN A 683 -15.01 34.23 21.96
N THR A 684 -15.05 34.85 20.79
CA THR A 684 -15.83 34.30 19.64
C THR A 684 -14.96 34.32 18.40
N TYR A 685 -15.01 33.28 17.60
CA TYR A 685 -14.34 33.22 16.33
C TYR A 685 -15.16 32.52 15.27
N TRP A 686 -14.87 32.83 14.02
CA TRP A 686 -15.28 32.04 12.89
C TRP A 686 -14.15 31.96 11.88
N PHE A 687 -14.14 30.87 11.10
CA PHE A 687 -13.13 30.63 10.08
C PHE A 687 -13.77 29.83 8.94
N GLY A 688 -13.50 30.25 7.71
CA GLY A 688 -13.87 29.55 6.48
C GLY A 688 -12.67 29.37 5.57
N SER A 689 -12.61 28.27 4.88
CA SER A 689 -11.58 27.99 3.87
C SER A 689 -12.19 27.26 2.69
N VAL A 690 -11.83 27.68 1.48
CA VAL A 690 -12.16 26.99 0.23
C VAL A 690 -10.84 26.65 -0.45
N GLU A 691 -10.61 25.36 -0.72
CA GLU A 691 -9.40 24.88 -1.36
C GLU A 691 -9.76 24.04 -2.59
N TYR A 692 -9.11 24.29 -3.72
CA TYR A 692 -9.18 23.50 -4.92
C TYR A 692 -7.87 22.81 -5.19
N SER A 693 -7.85 21.49 -5.21
CA SER A 693 -6.64 20.70 -5.37
C SER A 693 -6.64 19.87 -6.64
N ILE A 694 -5.50 19.87 -7.33
CA ILE A 694 -5.24 19.25 -8.62
C ILE A 694 -4.14 18.22 -8.45
N PRO A 695 -4.34 16.94 -8.75
CA PRO A 695 -3.28 15.95 -8.72
C PRO A 695 -2.28 16.20 -9.85
N ILE A 696 -1.00 16.33 -9.52
CA ILE A 696 0.11 16.38 -10.48
C ILE A 696 0.61 14.97 -10.74
N ILE A 697 0.80 14.22 -9.67
CA ILE A 697 1.12 12.77 -9.64
C ILE A 697 0.39 12.15 -8.45
N GLU A 698 0.42 10.83 -8.35
CA GLU A 698 -0.26 10.06 -7.28
C GLU A 698 -0.02 10.62 -5.86
N ARG A 699 1.18 11.14 -5.59
CA ARG A 699 1.59 11.62 -4.25
C ARG A 699 1.74 13.13 -4.12
N LEU A 700 1.57 13.88 -5.20
CA LEU A 700 1.74 15.32 -5.22
C LEU A 700 0.53 16.00 -5.84
N ARG A 701 -0.05 16.93 -5.09
CA ARG A 701 -1.16 17.77 -5.56
C ARG A 701 -0.76 19.23 -5.48
N PHE A 702 -1.18 20.01 -6.44
CA PHE A 702 -1.19 21.48 -6.41
C PHE A 702 -2.53 21.92 -5.81
N ALA A 703 -2.51 22.98 -5.00
CA ALA A 703 -3.72 23.55 -4.41
C ALA A 703 -3.74 25.06 -4.57
N THR A 704 -4.93 25.59 -4.75
CA THR A 704 -5.24 27.02 -4.59
C THR A 704 -6.26 27.15 -3.47
N PHE A 705 -6.17 28.22 -2.69
CA PHE A 705 -7.04 28.38 -1.55
C PHE A 705 -7.40 29.84 -1.27
N TYR A 706 -8.55 30.00 -0.65
CA TYR A 706 -9.01 31.24 -0.03
C TYR A 706 -9.42 30.94 1.40
N ASP A 707 -8.84 31.67 2.36
CA ASP A 707 -9.16 31.57 3.77
C ASP A 707 -9.73 32.90 4.24
N VAL A 708 -10.73 32.86 5.10
CA VAL A 708 -11.39 34.03 5.68
C VAL A 708 -11.83 33.73 7.11
N GLY A 709 -11.77 34.72 7.96
CA GLY A 709 -12.22 34.56 9.37
C GLY A 709 -11.80 35.72 10.25
N ASN A 710 -12.25 35.69 11.48
CA ASN A 710 -11.80 36.63 12.51
C ASN A 710 -12.07 36.10 13.92
N VAL A 711 -11.48 36.80 14.89
CA VAL A 711 -11.63 36.57 16.33
C VAL A 711 -12.09 37.87 16.99
N TYR A 712 -13.09 37.77 17.85
CA TYR A 712 -13.72 38.90 18.54
C TYR A 712 -13.58 38.77 20.05
N SER A 713 -13.42 39.89 20.74
CA SER A 713 -13.24 39.93 22.20
C SER A 713 -14.47 39.51 22.99
N SER A 714 -15.68 39.80 22.48
CA SER A 714 -16.94 39.52 23.17
C SER A 714 -17.50 38.15 22.80
N SER A 715 -18.12 37.46 23.76
CA SER A 715 -18.80 36.21 23.57
C SER A 715 -20.08 36.44 22.76
N PHE A 716 -20.42 35.49 21.86
CA PHE A 716 -21.61 35.53 20.97
C PHE A 716 -21.72 36.81 20.12
N SER A 717 -20.66 37.51 19.88
CA SER A 717 -20.65 38.73 19.10
C SER A 717 -19.69 38.67 17.94
N PHE A 718 -20.13 39.15 16.79
CA PHE A 718 -19.34 39.35 15.60
C PHE A 718 -19.10 40.83 15.30
N ASN A 719 -19.40 41.68 16.27
CA ASN A 719 -19.15 43.12 16.17
C ASN A 719 -17.70 43.42 16.56
N PRO A 720 -16.91 44.00 15.67
CA PRO A 720 -15.51 44.26 15.97
C PRO A 720 -15.34 45.41 16.99
N ASN A 721 -14.49 45.21 17.97
CA ASN A 721 -14.04 46.25 18.88
C ASN A 721 -12.77 46.91 18.32
N THR A 722 -12.96 48.03 17.63
CA THR A 722 -11.85 48.73 16.96
C THR A 722 -10.79 49.26 17.94
N SER A 723 -11.15 49.55 19.22
CA SER A 723 -10.18 49.94 20.24
C SER A 723 -9.18 48.82 20.60
N LYS A 724 -9.56 47.55 20.34
CA LYS A 724 -8.71 46.37 20.49
C LYS A 724 -8.06 45.91 19.18
N GLY A 725 -8.12 46.73 18.15
CA GLY A 725 -7.57 46.39 16.82
C GLY A 725 -8.35 45.31 16.04
N GLU A 726 -9.60 45.06 16.43
CA GLU A 726 -10.43 44.09 15.71
C GLU A 726 -10.93 44.68 14.39
N GLN A 727 -11.03 43.83 13.38
CA GLN A 727 -11.65 44.13 12.08
C GLN A 727 -12.88 43.27 11.86
N LEU A 728 -13.67 43.61 10.85
CA LEU A 728 -14.86 42.78 10.52
C LEU A 728 -14.47 41.42 10.00
N ILE A 729 -13.52 41.39 9.07
CA ILE A 729 -12.98 40.16 8.46
C ILE A 729 -11.48 40.31 8.21
N GLN A 730 -10.77 39.19 8.21
CA GLN A 730 -9.43 39.06 7.68
C GLN A 730 -9.38 37.89 6.73
N ASP A 731 -8.77 38.07 5.58
CA ASP A 731 -8.76 37.06 4.54
C ASP A 731 -7.43 36.98 3.80
N ASN A 732 -7.21 35.85 3.16
CA ASN A 732 -6.05 35.62 2.33
C ASN A 732 -6.36 34.66 1.17
N VAL A 733 -5.62 34.83 0.10
CA VAL A 733 -5.58 33.90 -1.03
C VAL A 733 -4.18 33.29 -1.13
N GLY A 734 -4.10 32.09 -1.66
CA GLY A 734 -2.78 31.47 -1.80
C GLY A 734 -2.75 30.26 -2.69
N ILE A 735 -1.54 29.75 -2.84
CA ILE A 735 -1.20 28.53 -3.55
C ILE A 735 -0.43 27.58 -2.67
N GLY A 736 -0.51 26.30 -2.93
CA GLY A 736 0.19 25.31 -2.13
C GLY A 736 0.47 24.00 -2.84
N LEU A 737 1.33 23.20 -2.23
CA LEU A 737 1.65 21.85 -2.62
C LEU A 737 1.30 20.90 -1.48
N ARG A 738 0.72 19.78 -1.85
CA ARG A 738 0.34 18.67 -0.95
C ARG A 738 1.12 17.45 -1.38
N LEU A 739 2.07 17.02 -0.59
CA LEU A 739 2.94 15.87 -0.87
C LEU A 739 2.73 14.81 0.19
N ASN A 740 2.42 13.59 -0.22
CA ASN A 740 2.36 12.46 0.68
C ASN A 740 3.65 11.65 0.59
N ILE A 741 4.49 11.77 1.63
CA ILE A 741 5.77 11.07 1.71
C ILE A 741 5.56 9.79 2.52
N PRO A 742 5.80 8.60 1.94
CA PRO A 742 5.79 7.35 2.71
C PRO A 742 6.71 7.48 3.93
N GLN A 743 6.26 7.03 5.08
CA GLN A 743 6.96 7.05 6.37
C GLN A 743 7.06 8.43 7.07
N LEU A 744 7.01 9.55 6.34
CA LEU A 744 7.02 10.92 6.93
C LEU A 744 5.61 11.51 7.08
N GLY A 745 4.63 10.97 6.35
CA GLY A 745 3.26 11.48 6.32
C GLY A 745 3.05 12.64 5.34
N PRO A 746 1.92 13.33 5.44
CA PRO A 746 1.58 14.45 4.56
C PRO A 746 2.46 15.67 4.85
N LEU A 747 2.98 16.24 3.78
CA LEU A 747 3.72 17.49 3.76
C LEU A 747 2.87 18.56 3.09
N ARG A 748 2.79 19.73 3.70
CA ARG A 748 2.11 20.91 3.14
C ARG A 748 3.10 22.07 2.98
N LEU A 749 3.07 22.66 1.80
CA LEU A 749 3.82 23.88 1.48
C LEU A 749 2.80 24.89 0.99
N ASP A 750 2.57 25.95 1.70
CA ASP A 750 1.59 26.98 1.35
C ASP A 750 2.26 28.35 1.27
N TYR A 751 1.87 29.14 0.29
CA TYR A 751 2.19 30.54 0.21
C TYR A 751 0.89 31.35 0.14
N GLY A 752 0.60 32.08 1.24
CA GLY A 752 -0.62 32.86 1.40
C GLY A 752 -0.36 34.36 1.33
N PHE A 753 -1.24 35.08 0.65
CA PHE A 753 -1.22 36.55 0.53
C PHE A 753 -2.42 37.12 1.28
N PRO A 754 -2.24 37.91 2.36
CA PRO A 754 -3.33 38.62 3.00
C PRO A 754 -3.92 39.66 2.06
N ILE A 755 -5.27 39.71 1.98
CA ILE A 755 -6.00 40.68 1.16
C ILE A 755 -6.46 41.84 2.06
N GLN A 756 -7.27 41.51 3.09
CA GLN A 756 -7.62 42.49 4.13
C GLN A 756 -6.81 42.17 5.38
N HIS A 757 -5.96 43.08 5.76
CA HIS A 757 -5.05 42.90 6.88
C HIS A 757 -5.01 44.19 7.72
N ASP A 758 -4.77 44.06 9.01
CA ASP A 758 -4.51 45.22 9.83
C ASP A 758 -3.10 45.78 9.53
N LEU A 759 -2.89 47.07 9.83
CA LEU A 759 -1.64 47.79 9.55
C LEU A 759 -0.39 47.14 10.17
N ASN A 760 -0.56 46.31 11.21
CA ASN A 760 0.53 45.71 11.96
C ASN A 760 0.85 44.26 11.50
N ASN A 761 -0.03 43.60 10.73
CA ASN A 761 0.22 42.25 10.22
C ASN A 761 1.02 42.22 8.91
N GLY A 762 1.23 43.39 8.28
CA GLY A 762 2.00 43.54 7.05
C GLY A 762 1.31 42.91 5.81
N SER A 763 1.54 43.55 4.66
CA SER A 763 0.98 43.12 3.37
C SER A 763 1.77 42.01 2.65
N GLY A 764 2.89 41.58 3.24
CA GLY A 764 3.76 40.56 2.59
C GLY A 764 3.21 39.17 2.64
N GLY A 765 3.28 38.46 1.51
CA GLY A 765 2.93 37.04 1.45
C GLY A 765 3.76 36.19 2.42
N ARG A 766 3.19 35.06 2.87
CA ARG A 766 3.82 34.15 3.82
C ARG A 766 3.96 32.75 3.31
N PHE A 767 5.14 32.23 3.54
CA PHE A 767 5.43 30.82 3.33
C PHE A 767 5.18 30.04 4.61
N ASN A 768 4.36 28.99 4.50
CA ASN A 768 4.10 28.02 5.55
C ASN A 768 4.55 26.65 5.10
N PHE A 769 5.25 25.98 6.01
CA PHE A 769 5.74 24.63 5.84
C PHE A 769 5.29 23.79 7.03
N ASP A 770 4.64 22.64 6.78
CA ASP A 770 4.15 21.76 7.82
C ASP A 770 4.35 20.30 7.42
N VAL A 771 4.97 19.49 8.27
CA VAL A 771 5.29 18.07 8.03
C VAL A 771 4.60 17.20 9.05
N GLY A 772 3.98 16.11 8.57
CA GLY A 772 3.45 15.04 9.42
C GLY A 772 2.11 15.37 10.10
N PHE A 773 1.45 16.45 9.69
CA PHE A 773 0.16 16.82 10.26
C PHE A 773 -0.94 16.78 9.20
N THR A 774 -1.89 15.92 9.40
CA THR A 774 -3.23 16.13 8.83
C THR A 774 -3.81 17.40 9.43
N ARG A 775 -4.57 18.16 8.65
CA ARG A 775 -5.36 19.27 9.20
C ARG A 775 -6.29 18.64 10.24
N ASP A 776 -5.93 18.78 11.52
CA ASP A 776 -6.81 18.32 12.60
C ASP A 776 -8.06 19.18 12.57
N PHE A 777 -9.18 18.52 12.49
CA PHE A 777 -10.49 19.14 12.63
C PHE A 777 -10.79 19.35 14.09
#